data_6709ffbac5217e1a23e7ad20a23ef534
#
_entry.id   6709ffbac5217e1a23e7ad20a23ef534
#
_cell.length_a   1.000
_cell.length_b   1.000
_cell.length_c   1.000
_cell.angle_alpha   90.00
_cell.angle_beta   90.00
_cell.angle_gamma   90.00
#
_symmetry.space_group_name_H-M   'P 1'
#
loop_
_entity.id
_entity.type
_entity.pdbx_description
1 polymer ?
#
loop_
_entity_poly.entity_id
_entity_poly.type
_entity_poly.pdbx_seq_one_letter_code
_entity_poly.pdbx_strand_id
1 'polypeptide(L)'
;MAEYSPMMQHYLATKAEYKDCILFYRLGDFYEMFFDDALVVSKELELTLTGKDCGQEERAPMCGVPFHAAETYINRLVSNGHKVAICEQMEDPKQAKGIVKREVIKVVTPGTNLNSQALDETKNNYLMSIVYLGDVLGVAIADYSTGDFFVTEIETGAELIDEINKFVPSETILNEYFAMSGIDLTFISEKLSISVSTLENWYFDDDSCKAKLKEHFHVNMLDGLGIKDYPVGIDAAGALLIYLTQTQKSDMSHITSIVPYTTGKYMLIDSSSRRNLELVETMREKQKKGSLLWVLDKTKTAMGARALRNLVLQPLINRDEIIRRQDAIEELSDNAIDREEIREYLGPIYDLERIMTKISCKSANPRDLIAFKNSLEMIPHIKNQIGHFKCDVFRQCFEQMDDLKDLYNLVDTAIIDDPPITMRDGGMIKDGFSAEADELRNAKIKGKEWLAELESREKEKTGIKNLKVKYNKVFGYYLEVTNSFKNLVPAEWVRKQTLTGSERYTTDELKHLEDIILGAEDKLYSLEYDLFCEVRERIAAEVVRIQNTAKAVAMIDVYASLSVVATQNNFVRPKINEKGIIDIKNGRHPVVEKMISNDMFIANDTYLDNGMNRISIITGPNMAGKSTYMRQTALIVLMAQTGSFVPADSANICIVDRIFTRVGASDDLASGQSTFMVEMTEVANILRNATPKSLIILDEIGRGTSTFDGLSIAWAVVEYIANTKYLGAKTLFATHYHELTELEGTLDGVNNYCIAVKENGDDIVFLRKIVKGGADKSYGIQVAKLAGVPDVVLNRAKELVVDLSDADISQKAKDIAQYSKKLDKMNDKYRKVNDLEVKQMSLFDTVKDDDIVTDIMNLDISNMTPIDALNTLYKLQGKAKNRW
;
A
#
# COMPACT_ATOMS: atom_id res chain seq x y z
N MET A 1 36.51 5.44 -35.72
CA MET A 1 36.07 5.49 -34.31
C MET A 1 36.49 4.20 -33.70
N ALA A 2 37.12 4.20 -32.54
CA ALA A 2 37.46 2.97 -31.83
C ALA A 2 36.15 2.26 -31.46
N GLU A 3 36.10 0.95 -31.67
CA GLU A 3 34.92 0.17 -31.28
C GLU A 3 34.95 -0.08 -29.78
N TYR A 4 33.76 -0.04 -29.13
CA TYR A 4 33.65 -0.46 -27.72
C TYR A 4 34.13 -1.90 -27.53
N SER A 5 34.66 -2.21 -26.37
CA SER A 5 35.01 -3.59 -26.03
C SER A 5 33.78 -4.51 -26.16
N PRO A 6 33.97 -5.80 -26.53
CA PRO A 6 32.85 -6.73 -26.73
C PRO A 6 31.88 -6.82 -25.55
N MET A 7 32.40 -6.74 -24.31
CA MET A 7 31.59 -6.69 -23.10
C MET A 7 30.72 -5.42 -23.04
N MET A 8 31.32 -4.27 -23.41
CA MET A 8 30.61 -2.99 -23.40
C MET A 8 29.57 -2.90 -24.52
N GLN A 9 29.84 -3.50 -25.68
CA GLN A 9 28.87 -3.65 -26.77
C GLN A 9 27.64 -4.43 -26.30
N HIS A 10 27.84 -5.55 -25.58
CA HIS A 10 26.77 -6.35 -25.01
C HIS A 10 25.97 -5.57 -23.94
N TYR A 11 26.68 -4.82 -23.07
CA TYR A 11 26.02 -3.95 -22.08
C TYR A 11 25.12 -2.91 -22.75
N LEU A 12 25.64 -2.20 -23.75
CA LEU A 12 24.88 -1.16 -24.47
C LEU A 12 23.69 -1.75 -25.25
N ALA A 13 23.85 -2.93 -25.84
CA ALA A 13 22.75 -3.63 -26.51
C ALA A 13 21.64 -4.00 -25.49
N THR A 14 22.01 -4.59 -24.34
CA THR A 14 21.08 -4.92 -23.27
C THR A 14 20.39 -3.65 -22.72
N LYS A 15 21.17 -2.56 -22.50
CA LYS A 15 20.61 -1.29 -22.03
C LYS A 15 19.62 -0.68 -23.03
N ALA A 16 19.85 -0.85 -24.33
CA ALA A 16 18.94 -0.36 -25.37
C ALA A 16 17.54 -1.04 -25.32
N GLU A 17 17.47 -2.28 -24.84
CA GLU A 17 16.21 -3.00 -24.62
C GLU A 17 15.51 -2.55 -23.31
N TYR A 18 16.27 -2.11 -22.29
CA TYR A 18 15.77 -1.71 -20.96
C TYR A 18 16.13 -0.24 -20.66
N LYS A 19 15.75 0.67 -21.55
CA LYS A 19 16.11 2.11 -21.50
C LYS A 19 15.64 2.80 -20.22
N ASP A 20 14.45 2.47 -19.75
CA ASP A 20 13.78 3.03 -18.58
C ASP A 20 14.22 2.37 -17.25
N CYS A 21 15.10 1.37 -17.31
CA CYS A 21 15.57 0.65 -16.13
C CYS A 21 17.05 0.94 -15.85
N ILE A 22 17.41 1.02 -14.60
CA ILE A 22 18.83 0.96 -14.17
C ILE A 22 19.31 -0.47 -14.36
N LEU A 23 20.37 -0.68 -15.15
CA LEU A 23 20.89 -2.02 -15.49
C LEU A 23 21.96 -2.48 -14.51
N PHE A 24 21.61 -3.44 -13.65
CA PHE A 24 22.56 -4.15 -12.78
C PHE A 24 23.20 -5.29 -13.57
N TYR A 25 24.39 -5.06 -14.10
CA TYR A 25 25.06 -5.97 -14.99
C TYR A 25 26.11 -6.81 -14.26
N ARG A 26 25.93 -8.13 -14.19
CA ARG A 26 26.79 -9.05 -13.45
C ARG A 26 28.18 -9.19 -14.06
N LEU A 27 29.22 -8.87 -13.30
CA LEU A 27 30.62 -9.07 -13.66
C LEU A 27 31.38 -9.66 -12.47
N GLY A 28 31.58 -10.98 -12.52
CA GLY A 28 32.20 -11.71 -11.41
C GLY A 28 31.37 -11.62 -10.12
N ASP A 29 31.96 -11.09 -9.06
CA ASP A 29 31.32 -10.96 -7.75
C ASP A 29 30.58 -9.64 -7.56
N PHE A 30 30.44 -8.81 -8.61
CA PHE A 30 29.78 -7.52 -8.55
C PHE A 30 28.67 -7.40 -9.59
N TYR A 31 27.69 -6.57 -9.29
CA TYR A 31 26.86 -5.92 -10.28
C TYR A 31 27.45 -4.54 -10.54
N GLU A 32 27.81 -4.30 -11.79
CA GLU A 32 28.38 -3.04 -12.24
C GLU A 32 27.38 -2.27 -13.11
N MET A 33 27.27 -0.97 -12.90
CA MET A 33 26.50 -0.04 -13.67
C MET A 33 27.44 0.92 -14.41
N PHE A 34 27.05 1.33 -15.62
CA PHE A 34 27.89 2.19 -16.48
C PHE A 34 27.12 3.40 -16.97
N PHE A 35 27.87 4.40 -17.43
CA PHE A 35 27.37 5.65 -18.03
C PHE A 35 26.34 6.36 -17.13
N ASP A 36 25.16 6.73 -17.67
CA ASP A 36 24.13 7.47 -16.94
C ASP A 36 23.61 6.71 -15.72
N ASP A 37 23.48 5.38 -15.84
CA ASP A 37 23.06 4.54 -14.70
C ASP A 37 24.07 4.65 -13.55
N ALA A 38 25.39 4.68 -13.85
CA ALA A 38 26.40 4.85 -12.83
C ALA A 38 26.36 6.22 -12.14
N LEU A 39 26.04 7.26 -12.89
CA LEU A 39 25.91 8.63 -12.37
C LEU A 39 24.71 8.74 -11.41
N VAL A 40 23.56 8.21 -11.82
CA VAL A 40 22.34 8.20 -10.98
C VAL A 40 22.58 7.37 -9.73
N VAL A 41 23.02 6.11 -9.88
CA VAL A 41 23.18 5.18 -8.76
C VAL A 41 24.26 5.64 -7.77
N SER A 42 25.38 6.19 -8.25
CA SER A 42 26.43 6.71 -7.37
C SER A 42 25.94 7.85 -6.50
N LYS A 43 25.08 8.72 -7.04
CA LYS A 43 24.50 9.86 -6.31
C LYS A 43 23.46 9.40 -5.30
N GLU A 44 22.52 8.52 -5.68
CA GLU A 44 21.43 8.10 -4.82
C GLU A 44 21.85 7.13 -3.72
N LEU A 45 22.80 6.27 -4.01
CA LEU A 45 23.28 5.28 -3.05
C LEU A 45 24.58 5.67 -2.35
N GLU A 46 25.11 6.87 -2.64
CA GLU A 46 26.36 7.39 -2.09
C GLU A 46 27.56 6.45 -2.38
N LEU A 47 27.56 5.85 -3.59
CA LEU A 47 28.63 4.94 -4.01
C LEU A 47 29.76 5.71 -4.71
N THR A 48 30.98 5.19 -4.57
CA THR A 48 32.15 5.74 -5.26
C THR A 48 32.00 5.57 -6.77
N LEU A 49 32.01 6.68 -7.50
CA LEU A 49 32.10 6.68 -8.96
C LEU A 49 33.54 6.46 -9.39
N THR A 50 33.75 5.46 -10.24
CA THR A 50 35.05 5.10 -10.82
C THR A 50 34.97 5.11 -12.33
N GLY A 51 36.01 4.68 -13.04
CA GLY A 51 36.00 4.57 -14.48
C GLY A 51 36.53 3.22 -14.91
N LYS A 52 35.85 2.57 -15.89
CA LYS A 52 36.28 1.30 -16.50
C LYS A 52 36.73 1.52 -17.93
N ASP A 53 37.78 0.80 -18.33
CA ASP A 53 38.20 0.79 -19.72
C ASP A 53 37.15 0.17 -20.60
N CYS A 54 36.69 0.91 -21.61
CA CYS A 54 35.61 0.52 -22.51
C CYS A 54 36.06 0.33 -23.96
N GLY A 55 37.38 0.46 -24.23
CA GLY A 55 37.94 0.42 -25.60
C GLY A 55 37.93 1.78 -26.30
N GLN A 56 37.57 2.85 -25.59
CA GLN A 56 37.63 4.24 -26.08
C GLN A 56 38.77 4.99 -25.36
N GLU A 57 39.13 6.20 -25.84
CA GLU A 57 40.09 7.08 -25.17
C GLU A 57 39.64 7.48 -23.75
N GLU A 58 38.34 7.74 -23.58
CA GLU A 58 37.73 8.04 -22.29
C GLU A 58 37.19 6.77 -21.60
N ARG A 59 37.43 6.68 -20.31
CA ARG A 59 36.87 5.57 -19.49
C ARG A 59 35.40 5.77 -19.24
N ALA A 60 34.61 4.71 -19.37
CA ALA A 60 33.19 4.75 -19.01
C ALA A 60 33.01 4.98 -17.50
N PRO A 61 32.21 5.97 -17.07
CA PRO A 61 31.82 6.09 -15.68
C PRO A 61 31.24 4.77 -15.19
N MET A 62 31.62 4.32 -13.99
CA MET A 62 31.20 3.04 -13.43
C MET A 62 31.06 3.14 -11.92
N CYS A 63 30.03 2.53 -11.37
CA CYS A 63 29.93 2.15 -9.97
C CYS A 63 29.49 0.67 -9.88
N GLY A 64 29.67 0.06 -8.72
CA GLY A 64 29.30 -1.34 -8.55
C GLY A 64 29.03 -1.71 -7.11
N VAL A 65 28.22 -2.74 -6.94
CA VAL A 65 27.84 -3.31 -5.64
C VAL A 65 28.15 -4.81 -5.60
N PRO A 66 28.56 -5.37 -4.46
CA PRO A 66 28.75 -6.82 -4.34
C PRO A 66 27.41 -7.55 -4.56
N PHE A 67 27.43 -8.64 -5.33
CA PHE A 67 26.20 -9.34 -5.68
C PHE A 67 25.41 -9.85 -4.47
N HIS A 68 26.09 -10.28 -3.44
CA HIS A 68 25.45 -10.78 -2.20
C HIS A 68 24.77 -9.68 -1.39
N ALA A 69 25.09 -8.40 -1.62
CA ALA A 69 24.47 -7.26 -0.97
C ALA A 69 23.53 -6.47 -1.91
N ALA A 70 23.39 -6.88 -3.16
CA ALA A 70 22.68 -6.14 -4.20
C ALA A 70 21.21 -5.85 -3.84
N GLU A 71 20.53 -6.78 -3.18
CA GLU A 71 19.10 -6.60 -2.81
C GLU A 71 18.85 -5.33 -1.99
N THR A 72 19.73 -5.00 -1.04
CA THR A 72 19.59 -3.80 -0.23
C THR A 72 19.67 -2.53 -1.07
N TYR A 73 20.56 -2.51 -2.04
CA TYR A 73 20.74 -1.38 -2.95
C TYR A 73 19.60 -1.27 -3.97
N ILE A 74 19.16 -2.40 -4.53
CA ILE A 74 18.01 -2.47 -5.42
C ILE A 74 16.76 -1.93 -4.71
N ASN A 75 16.51 -2.36 -3.47
CA ASN A 75 15.38 -1.89 -2.69
C ASN A 75 15.38 -0.37 -2.49
N ARG A 76 16.53 0.24 -2.21
CA ARG A 76 16.63 1.70 -2.08
C ARG A 76 16.27 2.42 -3.39
N LEU A 77 16.79 1.95 -4.53
CA LEU A 77 16.47 2.52 -5.84
C LEU A 77 15.00 2.37 -6.20
N VAL A 78 14.43 1.18 -5.95
CA VAL A 78 13.01 0.90 -6.22
C VAL A 78 12.10 1.74 -5.32
N SER A 79 12.47 1.92 -4.04
CA SER A 79 11.73 2.82 -3.12
C SER A 79 11.77 4.29 -3.56
N ASN A 80 12.79 4.70 -4.31
CA ASN A 80 12.89 6.02 -4.93
C ASN A 80 12.16 6.12 -6.29
N GLY A 81 11.43 5.05 -6.69
CA GLY A 81 10.64 5.02 -7.92
C GLY A 81 11.37 4.51 -9.16
N HIS A 82 12.64 4.08 -9.05
CA HIS A 82 13.38 3.53 -10.18
C HIS A 82 13.00 2.08 -10.48
N LYS A 83 13.10 1.70 -11.75
CA LYS A 83 13.05 0.30 -12.21
C LYS A 83 14.46 -0.24 -12.34
N VAL A 84 14.71 -1.47 -11.88
CA VAL A 84 16.03 -2.09 -11.89
C VAL A 84 16.00 -3.41 -12.66
N ALA A 85 16.72 -3.48 -13.79
CA ALA A 85 16.90 -4.70 -14.57
C ALA A 85 18.12 -5.48 -14.06
N ILE A 86 17.93 -6.74 -13.69
CA ILE A 86 18.97 -7.61 -13.17
C ILE A 86 19.48 -8.51 -14.29
N CYS A 87 20.71 -8.28 -14.74
CA CYS A 87 21.36 -9.04 -15.78
C CYS A 87 22.36 -10.01 -15.16
N GLU A 88 22.07 -11.33 -15.23
CA GLU A 88 22.87 -12.41 -14.65
C GLU A 88 23.71 -13.16 -15.67
N GLN A 89 24.74 -13.84 -15.18
CA GLN A 89 25.55 -14.78 -15.95
C GLN A 89 24.81 -16.10 -16.05
N MET A 90 24.55 -16.55 -17.29
CA MET A 90 23.78 -17.76 -17.57
C MET A 90 24.65 -19.03 -17.67
N GLU A 91 25.98 -18.89 -17.64
CA GLU A 91 26.92 -20.01 -17.73
C GLU A 91 28.13 -19.82 -16.79
N ASP A 92 28.75 -20.92 -16.39
CA ASP A 92 29.98 -20.87 -15.57
C ASP A 92 31.12 -20.19 -16.35
N PRO A 93 31.73 -19.12 -15.83
CA PRO A 93 32.88 -18.45 -16.46
C PRO A 93 34.05 -19.38 -16.80
N LYS A 94 34.21 -20.52 -16.07
CA LYS A 94 35.27 -21.50 -16.31
C LYS A 94 35.01 -22.38 -17.53
N GLN A 95 33.74 -22.49 -17.97
CA GLN A 95 33.34 -23.32 -19.10
C GLN A 95 33.07 -22.50 -20.37
N ALA A 96 32.96 -21.17 -20.25
CA ALA A 96 32.63 -20.28 -21.34
C ALA A 96 33.77 -20.20 -22.37
N LYS A 97 33.47 -20.45 -23.65
CA LYS A 97 34.36 -20.22 -24.79
C LYS A 97 34.13 -18.83 -25.34
N GLY A 98 34.73 -17.79 -24.72
CA GLY A 98 34.54 -16.39 -25.12
C GLY A 98 33.88 -15.53 -24.04
N ILE A 99 32.99 -14.64 -24.44
CA ILE A 99 32.22 -13.79 -23.49
C ILE A 99 31.16 -14.64 -22.84
N VAL A 100 31.14 -14.69 -21.49
CA VAL A 100 30.08 -15.34 -20.70
C VAL A 100 28.72 -14.81 -21.11
N LYS A 101 27.78 -15.68 -21.46
CA LYS A 101 26.42 -15.34 -21.81
C LYS A 101 25.74 -14.69 -20.61
N ARG A 102 25.06 -13.55 -20.83
CA ARG A 102 24.31 -12.82 -19.82
C ARG A 102 22.94 -12.47 -20.36
N GLU A 103 21.93 -12.57 -19.50
CA GLU A 103 20.55 -12.22 -19.84
C GLU A 103 19.90 -11.48 -18.67
N VAL A 104 18.96 -10.60 -18.97
CA VAL A 104 18.11 -10.00 -17.93
C VAL A 104 17.13 -11.06 -17.45
N ILE A 105 17.28 -11.47 -16.21
CA ILE A 105 16.44 -12.51 -15.58
C ILE A 105 15.20 -11.93 -14.90
N LYS A 106 15.23 -10.63 -14.55
CA LYS A 106 14.14 -9.99 -13.81
C LYS A 106 14.28 -8.48 -13.89
N VAL A 107 13.13 -7.77 -13.94
CA VAL A 107 13.04 -6.34 -13.70
C VAL A 107 12.28 -6.10 -12.40
N VAL A 108 12.92 -5.47 -11.42
CA VAL A 108 12.29 -5.10 -10.15
C VAL A 108 11.75 -3.68 -10.27
N THR A 109 10.45 -3.54 -10.03
CA THR A 109 9.73 -2.26 -10.08
C THR A 109 9.06 -2.01 -8.72
N PRO A 110 8.57 -0.77 -8.43
CA PRO A 110 7.86 -0.51 -7.19
C PRO A 110 6.69 -1.47 -6.93
N GLY A 111 5.91 -1.82 -7.97
CA GLY A 111 4.76 -2.72 -7.86
C GLY A 111 5.10 -4.22 -7.82
N THR A 112 6.31 -4.61 -8.19
CA THR A 112 6.71 -6.03 -8.32
C THR A 112 7.78 -6.48 -7.30
N ASN A 113 8.12 -5.63 -6.34
CA ASN A 113 9.10 -5.97 -5.32
C ASN A 113 8.54 -7.04 -4.36
N LEU A 114 9.29 -8.12 -4.13
CA LEU A 114 8.95 -9.22 -3.21
C LEU A 114 9.85 -9.26 -1.97
N ASN A 115 10.79 -8.34 -1.84
CA ASN A 115 11.73 -8.38 -0.72
C ASN A 115 11.01 -8.01 0.58
N SER A 116 11.01 -8.93 1.55
CA SER A 116 10.37 -8.75 2.85
C SER A 116 10.96 -7.62 3.70
N GLN A 117 12.21 -7.21 3.44
CA GLN A 117 12.83 -6.07 4.13
C GLN A 117 12.36 -4.72 3.59
N ALA A 118 11.89 -4.67 2.34
CA ALA A 118 11.43 -3.46 1.68
C ALA A 118 9.92 -3.29 1.76
N LEU A 119 9.18 -4.39 1.84
CA LEU A 119 7.72 -4.39 1.93
C LEU A 119 7.28 -4.26 3.39
N ASP A 120 6.35 -3.35 3.64
CA ASP A 120 5.60 -3.34 4.91
C ASP A 120 4.72 -4.61 4.98
N GLU A 121 4.92 -5.41 6.00
CA GLU A 121 4.18 -6.67 6.19
C GLU A 121 2.67 -6.44 6.35
N THR A 122 2.29 -5.26 6.83
CA THR A 122 0.90 -4.88 7.12
C THR A 122 0.20 -4.15 5.98
N LYS A 123 0.88 -4.00 4.81
CA LYS A 123 0.34 -3.31 3.62
C LYS A 123 0.43 -4.21 2.39
N ASN A 124 -0.59 -4.09 1.54
CA ASN A 124 -0.52 -4.63 0.19
C ASN A 124 0.40 -3.76 -0.69
N ASN A 125 0.97 -4.37 -1.73
CA ASN A 125 1.80 -3.70 -2.71
C ASN A 125 1.13 -3.75 -4.09
N TYR A 126 0.18 -2.84 -4.31
CA TYR A 126 -0.63 -2.85 -5.52
C TYR A 126 0.09 -2.26 -6.72
N LEU A 127 -0.06 -2.92 -7.86
CA LEU A 127 0.22 -2.45 -9.22
C LEU A 127 -1.12 -2.24 -9.92
N MET A 128 -1.33 -1.07 -10.54
CA MET A 128 -2.58 -0.71 -11.22
C MET A 128 -2.33 -0.53 -12.72
N SER A 129 -3.25 -1.05 -13.54
CA SER A 129 -3.31 -0.80 -14.98
C SER A 129 -4.56 -0.01 -15.29
N ILE A 130 -4.42 1.08 -16.07
CA ILE A 130 -5.53 1.93 -16.46
C ILE A 130 -5.53 2.04 -17.99
N VAL A 131 -6.65 1.72 -18.60
CA VAL A 131 -6.87 1.80 -20.04
C VAL A 131 -8.01 2.78 -20.30
N TYR A 132 -7.75 3.80 -21.11
CA TYR A 132 -8.78 4.71 -21.60
C TYR A 132 -9.15 4.33 -23.02
N LEU A 133 -10.43 4.02 -23.25
CA LEU A 133 -10.96 3.67 -24.56
C LEU A 133 -12.43 4.08 -24.69
N GLY A 134 -12.76 4.97 -25.65
CA GLY A 134 -14.15 5.31 -25.97
C GLY A 134 -14.94 5.90 -24.80
N ASP A 135 -14.34 6.79 -24.01
CA ASP A 135 -14.91 7.43 -22.80
C ASP A 135 -15.12 6.50 -21.60
N VAL A 136 -14.62 5.27 -21.65
CA VAL A 136 -14.60 4.32 -20.54
C VAL A 136 -13.17 4.12 -20.05
N LEU A 137 -13.02 3.98 -18.77
CA LEU A 137 -11.75 3.66 -18.09
C LEU A 137 -11.81 2.22 -17.56
N GLY A 138 -11.04 1.32 -18.18
CA GLY A 138 -10.79 0.00 -17.62
C GLY A 138 -9.70 0.06 -16.57
N VAL A 139 -9.94 -0.51 -15.41
CA VAL A 139 -8.99 -0.52 -14.30
C VAL A 139 -8.77 -1.94 -13.81
N ALA A 140 -7.51 -2.37 -13.80
CA ALA A 140 -7.11 -3.63 -13.19
C ALA A 140 -6.06 -3.39 -12.10
N ILE A 141 -6.16 -4.10 -10.99
CA ILE A 141 -5.29 -3.94 -9.82
C ILE A 141 -4.81 -5.33 -9.39
N ALA A 142 -3.49 -5.49 -9.23
CA ALA A 142 -2.93 -6.73 -8.69
C ALA A 142 -1.94 -6.43 -7.55
N ASP A 143 -1.94 -7.29 -6.55
CA ASP A 143 -0.83 -7.41 -5.61
C ASP A 143 0.00 -8.64 -5.96
N TYR A 144 1.14 -8.41 -6.60
CA TYR A 144 2.04 -9.47 -6.99
C TYR A 144 2.58 -10.28 -5.80
N SER A 145 2.62 -9.68 -4.61
CA SER A 145 3.15 -10.35 -3.41
C SER A 145 2.15 -11.31 -2.74
N THR A 146 0.83 -11.14 -2.98
CA THR A 146 -0.24 -11.96 -2.37
C THR A 146 -1.03 -12.77 -3.40
N GLY A 147 -0.99 -12.34 -4.68
CA GLY A 147 -1.75 -12.96 -5.77
C GLY A 147 -3.18 -12.41 -5.90
N ASP A 148 -3.53 -11.33 -5.20
CA ASP A 148 -4.82 -10.66 -5.37
C ASP A 148 -4.89 -9.97 -6.74
N PHE A 149 -6.04 -10.12 -7.44
CA PHE A 149 -6.25 -9.51 -8.74
C PHE A 149 -7.71 -9.07 -8.91
N PHE A 150 -7.90 -7.78 -9.15
CA PHE A 150 -9.21 -7.13 -9.26
C PHE A 150 -9.36 -6.44 -10.60
N VAL A 151 -10.62 -6.34 -11.10
CA VAL A 151 -10.95 -5.62 -12.33
C VAL A 151 -12.25 -4.87 -12.21
N THR A 152 -12.32 -3.68 -12.77
CA THR A 152 -13.54 -2.86 -12.86
C THR A 152 -13.51 -1.95 -14.09
N GLU A 153 -14.65 -1.36 -14.41
CA GLU A 153 -14.79 -0.25 -15.33
C GLU A 153 -15.45 0.93 -14.66
N ILE A 154 -15.03 2.12 -15.05
CA ILE A 154 -15.51 3.38 -14.51
C ILE A 154 -15.69 4.40 -15.64
N GLU A 155 -16.58 5.35 -15.47
CA GLU A 155 -16.96 6.30 -16.51
C GLU A 155 -16.36 7.70 -16.29
N THR A 156 -15.97 8.01 -15.05
CA THR A 156 -15.54 9.37 -14.69
C THR A 156 -14.13 9.42 -14.11
N GLY A 157 -13.43 10.53 -14.36
CA GLY A 157 -12.13 10.78 -13.73
C GLY A 157 -12.18 10.89 -12.20
N ALA A 158 -13.33 11.31 -11.66
CA ALA A 158 -13.52 11.36 -10.21
C ALA A 158 -13.53 9.96 -9.58
N GLU A 159 -14.21 9.00 -10.20
CA GLU A 159 -14.21 7.60 -9.77
C GLU A 159 -12.82 6.98 -9.90
N LEU A 160 -12.05 7.32 -10.95
CA LEU A 160 -10.66 6.87 -11.09
C LEU A 160 -9.81 7.36 -9.92
N ILE A 161 -9.94 8.64 -9.55
CA ILE A 161 -9.23 9.21 -8.42
C ILE A 161 -9.62 8.51 -7.12
N ASP A 162 -10.89 8.17 -6.94
CA ASP A 162 -11.38 7.42 -5.79
C ASP A 162 -10.77 6.01 -5.73
N GLU A 163 -10.67 5.30 -6.87
CA GLU A 163 -10.03 3.98 -6.93
C GLU A 163 -8.50 4.05 -6.67
N ILE A 164 -7.80 5.04 -7.25
CA ILE A 164 -6.39 5.27 -6.93
C ILE A 164 -6.19 5.53 -5.43
N ASN A 165 -7.02 6.38 -4.85
CA ASN A 165 -6.97 6.64 -3.41
C ASN A 165 -7.32 5.42 -2.55
N LYS A 166 -8.20 4.54 -3.01
CA LYS A 166 -8.63 3.34 -2.31
C LYS A 166 -7.51 2.30 -2.23
N PHE A 167 -6.81 2.03 -3.33
CA PHE A 167 -5.76 1.02 -3.38
C PHE A 167 -4.37 1.58 -3.09
N VAL A 168 -4.14 2.86 -3.34
CA VAL A 168 -2.83 3.52 -3.20
C VAL A 168 -1.72 2.69 -3.86
N PRO A 169 -1.79 2.48 -5.20
CA PRO A 169 -0.84 1.62 -5.87
C PRO A 169 0.59 2.19 -5.79
N SER A 170 1.58 1.31 -5.67
CA SER A 170 3.00 1.71 -5.71
C SER A 170 3.44 2.05 -7.14
N GLU A 171 2.76 1.45 -8.12
CA GLU A 171 3.03 1.65 -9.53
C GLU A 171 1.74 1.63 -10.34
N THR A 172 1.66 2.48 -11.36
CA THR A 172 0.52 2.53 -12.29
C THR A 172 1.03 2.52 -13.74
N ILE A 173 0.46 1.67 -14.57
CA ILE A 173 0.71 1.61 -16.02
C ILE A 173 -0.49 2.14 -16.78
N LEU A 174 -0.23 2.94 -17.80
CA LEU A 174 -1.23 3.63 -18.61
C LEU A 174 -1.03 3.27 -20.09
N ASN A 175 -2.13 3.24 -20.88
CA ASN A 175 -2.03 3.24 -22.32
C ASN A 175 -1.78 4.67 -22.84
N GLU A 176 -1.24 4.80 -24.07
CA GLU A 176 -0.95 6.10 -24.68
C GLU A 176 -2.21 6.96 -24.86
N TYR A 177 -3.37 6.34 -25.10
CA TYR A 177 -4.65 7.05 -25.25
C TYR A 177 -5.14 7.72 -23.95
N PHE A 178 -4.59 7.35 -22.80
CA PHE A 178 -4.95 7.99 -21.52
C PHE A 178 -4.70 9.51 -21.55
N ALA A 179 -3.71 9.98 -22.30
CA ALA A 179 -3.47 11.41 -22.48
C ALA A 179 -4.67 12.17 -23.11
N MET A 180 -5.55 11.47 -23.83
CA MET A 180 -6.75 12.05 -24.44
C MET A 180 -7.94 12.14 -23.46
N SER A 181 -7.88 11.46 -22.31
CA SER A 181 -8.94 11.52 -21.30
C SER A 181 -9.07 12.90 -20.64
N GLY A 182 -8.05 13.74 -20.75
CA GLY A 182 -7.97 15.03 -20.03
C GLY A 182 -7.78 14.90 -18.51
N ILE A 183 -7.54 13.68 -17.99
CA ILE A 183 -7.30 13.44 -16.58
C ILE A 183 -5.81 13.62 -16.30
N ASP A 184 -5.47 14.55 -15.42
CA ASP A 184 -4.10 14.75 -14.96
C ASP A 184 -3.87 13.97 -13.65
N LEU A 185 -2.96 12.99 -13.70
CA LEU A 185 -2.56 12.20 -12.53
C LEU A 185 -1.31 12.75 -11.84
N THR A 186 -0.66 13.79 -12.37
CA THR A 186 0.62 14.30 -11.86
C THR A 186 0.52 14.65 -10.36
N PHE A 187 -0.46 15.46 -10.03
CA PHE A 187 -0.66 15.88 -8.64
C PHE A 187 -0.92 14.72 -7.68
N ILE A 188 -1.76 13.74 -8.09
CA ILE A 188 -2.08 12.61 -7.21
C ILE A 188 -0.92 11.61 -7.11
N SER A 189 -0.17 11.41 -8.22
CA SER A 189 1.00 10.53 -8.23
C SER A 189 2.12 11.08 -7.35
N GLU A 190 2.41 12.37 -7.41
CA GLU A 190 3.39 13.02 -6.54
C GLU A 190 2.97 12.96 -5.07
N LYS A 191 1.70 13.27 -4.77
CA LYS A 191 1.17 13.27 -3.40
C LYS A 191 1.18 11.88 -2.74
N LEU A 192 0.91 10.84 -3.52
CA LEU A 192 0.87 9.45 -3.04
C LEU A 192 2.17 8.68 -3.31
N SER A 193 3.16 9.32 -3.94
CA SER A 193 4.43 8.71 -4.35
C SER A 193 4.22 7.48 -5.25
N ILE A 194 3.32 7.59 -6.23
CA ILE A 194 3.01 6.53 -7.20
C ILE A 194 3.94 6.67 -8.41
N SER A 195 4.61 5.59 -8.78
CA SER A 195 5.36 5.52 -10.03
C SER A 195 4.40 5.33 -11.21
N VAL A 196 4.30 6.29 -12.11
CA VAL A 196 3.40 6.23 -13.28
C VAL A 196 4.23 6.03 -14.56
N SER A 197 3.83 5.06 -15.37
CA SER A 197 4.50 4.73 -16.64
C SER A 197 3.47 4.58 -17.76
N THR A 198 3.67 5.26 -18.88
CA THR A 198 2.91 5.03 -20.09
C THR A 198 3.59 3.95 -20.93
N LEU A 199 2.85 2.91 -21.28
CA LEU A 199 3.35 1.80 -22.07
C LEU A 199 2.84 1.89 -23.50
N GLU A 200 3.57 1.25 -24.43
CA GLU A 200 3.20 1.15 -25.85
C GLU A 200 1.86 0.43 -26.03
N ASN A 201 1.08 0.82 -27.02
CA ASN A 201 -0.28 0.34 -27.25
C ASN A 201 -0.41 -1.17 -27.46
N TRP A 202 0.64 -1.87 -27.91
CA TRP A 202 0.60 -3.31 -28.10
C TRP A 202 0.42 -4.10 -26.79
N TYR A 203 0.78 -3.52 -25.61
CA TYR A 203 0.47 -4.11 -24.30
C TYR A 203 -1.02 -4.24 -24.05
N PHE A 204 -1.81 -3.33 -24.65
CA PHE A 204 -3.24 -3.17 -24.44
C PHE A 204 -4.07 -3.64 -25.64
N ASP A 205 -3.48 -4.45 -26.53
CA ASP A 205 -4.18 -5.02 -27.66
C ASP A 205 -5.20 -6.05 -27.17
N ASP A 206 -6.48 -5.85 -27.57
CA ASP A 206 -7.63 -6.63 -27.08
C ASP A 206 -7.46 -8.12 -27.28
N ASP A 207 -7.04 -8.56 -28.48
CA ASP A 207 -6.85 -9.97 -28.78
C ASP A 207 -5.71 -10.57 -27.96
N SER A 208 -4.61 -9.87 -27.81
CA SER A 208 -3.44 -10.26 -27.01
C SER A 208 -3.78 -10.34 -25.52
N CYS A 209 -4.52 -9.37 -25.00
CA CYS A 209 -4.98 -9.34 -23.61
C CYS A 209 -5.92 -10.51 -23.30
N LYS A 210 -6.90 -10.76 -24.16
CA LYS A 210 -7.82 -11.90 -24.03
C LYS A 210 -7.11 -13.25 -24.13
N ALA A 211 -6.15 -13.38 -25.05
CA ALA A 211 -5.34 -14.57 -25.20
C ALA A 211 -4.51 -14.84 -23.93
N LYS A 212 -3.86 -13.79 -23.38
CA LYS A 212 -3.05 -13.89 -22.17
C LYS A 212 -3.86 -14.30 -20.95
N LEU A 213 -5.05 -13.71 -20.76
CA LEU A 213 -5.95 -14.08 -19.66
C LEU A 213 -6.43 -15.53 -19.76
N LYS A 214 -6.82 -15.99 -20.96
CA LYS A 214 -7.22 -17.39 -21.20
C LYS A 214 -6.08 -18.38 -20.94
N GLU A 215 -4.90 -18.06 -21.42
CA GLU A 215 -3.70 -18.86 -21.18
C GLU A 215 -3.40 -18.98 -19.68
N HIS A 216 -3.38 -17.83 -18.99
CA HIS A 216 -3.00 -17.77 -17.58
C HIS A 216 -3.98 -18.52 -16.66
N PHE A 217 -5.29 -18.31 -16.84
CA PHE A 217 -6.32 -18.95 -16.01
C PHE A 217 -6.78 -20.32 -16.54
N HIS A 218 -6.15 -20.82 -17.59
CA HIS A 218 -6.48 -22.12 -18.22
C HIS A 218 -7.96 -22.24 -18.58
N VAL A 219 -8.58 -21.18 -19.11
CA VAL A 219 -9.98 -21.13 -19.50
C VAL A 219 -10.13 -20.96 -21.01
N ASN A 220 -11.13 -21.60 -21.59
CA ASN A 220 -11.42 -21.45 -23.02
C ASN A 220 -12.19 -20.14 -23.31
N MET A 221 -13.00 -19.68 -22.35
CA MET A 221 -13.84 -18.49 -22.46
C MET A 221 -13.73 -17.65 -21.18
N LEU A 222 -13.73 -16.33 -21.36
CA LEU A 222 -13.62 -15.37 -20.24
C LEU A 222 -14.90 -15.28 -19.39
N ASP A 223 -16.02 -15.81 -19.89
CA ASP A 223 -17.30 -15.88 -19.16
C ASP A 223 -17.16 -16.64 -17.83
N GLY A 224 -16.28 -17.67 -17.80
CA GLY A 224 -15.98 -18.42 -16.59
C GLY A 224 -15.26 -17.63 -15.49
N LEU A 225 -14.64 -16.48 -15.84
CA LEU A 225 -13.97 -15.60 -14.92
C LEU A 225 -14.89 -14.47 -14.39
N GLY A 226 -16.13 -14.36 -14.91
CA GLY A 226 -17.08 -13.33 -14.50
C GLY A 226 -16.73 -11.91 -14.99
N ILE A 227 -15.79 -11.75 -15.91
CA ILE A 227 -15.29 -10.44 -16.40
C ILE A 227 -15.85 -10.04 -17.76
N LYS A 228 -16.78 -10.78 -18.32
CA LYS A 228 -17.34 -10.55 -19.67
C LYS A 228 -17.92 -9.14 -19.86
N ASP A 229 -18.55 -8.61 -18.80
CA ASP A 229 -19.23 -7.31 -18.83
C ASP A 229 -18.26 -6.11 -18.65
N TYR A 230 -16.95 -6.37 -18.68
CA TYR A 230 -15.88 -5.38 -18.49
C TYR A 230 -14.89 -5.40 -19.68
N PRO A 231 -15.30 -5.06 -20.90
CA PRO A 231 -14.44 -5.18 -22.08
C PRO A 231 -13.15 -4.37 -22.00
N VAL A 232 -13.21 -3.11 -21.55
CA VAL A 232 -12.00 -2.27 -21.37
C VAL A 232 -11.22 -2.71 -20.10
N GLY A 233 -11.91 -3.23 -19.10
CA GLY A 233 -11.31 -3.87 -17.93
C GLY A 233 -10.51 -5.12 -18.30
N ILE A 234 -10.96 -5.90 -19.29
CA ILE A 234 -10.22 -7.05 -19.84
C ILE A 234 -8.88 -6.60 -20.43
N ASP A 235 -8.85 -5.50 -21.19
CA ASP A 235 -7.61 -4.96 -21.76
C ASP A 235 -6.66 -4.51 -20.63
N ALA A 236 -7.19 -3.84 -19.61
CA ALA A 236 -6.39 -3.44 -18.45
C ALA A 236 -5.81 -4.64 -17.70
N ALA A 237 -6.62 -5.69 -17.50
CA ALA A 237 -6.19 -6.91 -16.79
C ALA A 237 -5.17 -7.72 -17.62
N GLY A 238 -5.40 -7.86 -18.92
CA GLY A 238 -4.48 -8.52 -19.84
C GLY A 238 -3.14 -7.82 -19.92
N ALA A 239 -3.14 -6.50 -20.07
CA ALA A 239 -1.94 -5.68 -20.07
C ALA A 239 -1.14 -5.81 -18.77
N LEU A 240 -1.83 -5.87 -17.63
CA LEU A 240 -1.19 -6.07 -16.32
C LEU A 240 -0.48 -7.42 -16.24
N LEU A 241 -1.10 -8.51 -16.70
CA LEU A 241 -0.46 -9.82 -16.75
C LEU A 241 0.69 -9.88 -17.75
N ILE A 242 0.58 -9.25 -18.91
CA ILE A 242 1.66 -9.13 -19.90
C ILE A 242 2.85 -8.40 -19.26
N TYR A 243 2.61 -7.26 -18.62
CA TYR A 243 3.63 -6.49 -17.93
C TYR A 243 4.33 -7.29 -16.83
N LEU A 244 3.56 -7.96 -15.96
CA LEU A 244 4.12 -8.83 -14.92
C LEU A 244 4.95 -9.97 -15.50
N THR A 245 4.48 -10.62 -16.57
CA THR A 245 5.20 -11.72 -17.22
C THR A 245 6.53 -11.25 -17.80
N GLN A 246 6.55 -10.08 -18.43
CA GLN A 246 7.77 -9.53 -19.04
C GLN A 246 8.78 -9.03 -18.01
N THR A 247 8.30 -8.43 -16.92
CA THR A 247 9.17 -7.90 -15.87
C THR A 247 9.72 -9.01 -14.98
N GLN A 248 8.89 -9.99 -14.61
CA GLN A 248 9.30 -11.03 -13.66
C GLN A 248 9.92 -12.26 -14.33
N LYS A 249 9.61 -12.52 -15.61
CA LYS A 249 10.12 -13.68 -16.38
C LYS A 249 9.99 -15.01 -15.63
N SER A 250 8.98 -15.11 -14.76
CA SER A 250 8.68 -16.26 -13.93
C SER A 250 7.22 -16.67 -14.09
N ASP A 251 6.89 -17.85 -13.60
CA ASP A 251 5.52 -18.32 -13.53
C ASP A 251 4.71 -17.48 -12.54
N MET A 252 3.47 -17.11 -12.92
CA MET A 252 2.51 -16.33 -12.13
C MET A 252 1.44 -17.22 -11.52
N SER A 253 1.72 -18.50 -11.29
CA SER A 253 0.73 -19.51 -10.83
C SER A 253 0.05 -19.16 -9.50
N HIS A 254 0.64 -18.26 -8.70
CA HIS A 254 0.03 -17.74 -7.48
C HIS A 254 -1.10 -16.73 -7.73
N ILE A 255 -1.25 -16.16 -8.94
CA ILE A 255 -2.42 -15.37 -9.31
C ILE A 255 -3.47 -16.33 -9.84
N THR A 256 -4.30 -16.86 -8.94
CA THR A 256 -5.22 -17.98 -9.23
C THR A 256 -6.60 -17.55 -9.67
N SER A 257 -6.97 -16.29 -9.45
CA SER A 257 -8.31 -15.77 -9.76
C SER A 257 -8.28 -14.27 -10.04
N ILE A 258 -9.23 -13.80 -10.84
CA ILE A 258 -9.53 -12.39 -11.05
C ILE A 258 -10.93 -12.11 -10.49
N VAL A 259 -11.07 -11.02 -9.73
CA VAL A 259 -12.31 -10.65 -9.05
C VAL A 259 -12.86 -9.38 -9.67
N PRO A 260 -13.95 -9.47 -10.47
CA PRO A 260 -14.65 -8.28 -10.91
C PRO A 260 -15.38 -7.63 -9.75
N TYR A 261 -15.39 -6.30 -9.72
CA TYR A 261 -16.14 -5.57 -8.71
C TYR A 261 -16.75 -4.29 -9.29
N THR A 262 -17.85 -3.86 -8.69
CA THR A 262 -18.48 -2.57 -8.99
C THR A 262 -18.12 -1.56 -7.92
N THR A 263 -17.90 -0.31 -8.32
CA THR A 263 -17.53 0.79 -7.42
C THR A 263 -18.58 1.04 -6.32
N GLY A 264 -19.84 0.68 -6.56
CA GLY A 264 -20.95 0.85 -5.61
C GLY A 264 -21.08 -0.17 -4.48
N LYS A 265 -20.12 -1.10 -4.30
CA LYS A 265 -20.20 -2.13 -3.24
C LYS A 265 -19.74 -1.62 -1.87
N TYR A 266 -18.92 -0.60 -1.83
CA TYR A 266 -18.31 -0.07 -0.62
C TYR A 266 -18.68 1.39 -0.41
N MET A 267 -18.66 1.84 0.85
CA MET A 267 -18.77 3.24 1.20
C MET A 267 -17.56 4.01 0.68
N LEU A 268 -17.80 5.05 -0.11
CA LEU A 268 -16.73 5.87 -0.66
C LEU A 268 -16.19 6.85 0.38
N ILE A 269 -14.88 6.93 0.49
CA ILE A 269 -14.17 7.85 1.38
C ILE A 269 -13.06 8.48 0.54
N ASP A 270 -13.20 9.77 0.24
CA ASP A 270 -12.19 10.49 -0.55
C ASP A 270 -10.84 10.61 0.19
N SER A 271 -9.80 10.99 -0.53
CA SER A 271 -8.44 11.09 0.02
C SER A 271 -8.34 12.09 1.18
N SER A 272 -9.06 13.21 1.07
CA SER A 272 -9.11 14.23 2.12
C SER A 272 -9.77 13.69 3.38
N SER A 273 -10.89 12.97 3.25
CA SER A 273 -11.59 12.37 4.39
C SER A 273 -10.80 11.25 5.05
N ARG A 274 -10.11 10.39 4.29
CA ARG A 274 -9.20 9.36 4.84
C ARG A 274 -8.11 9.98 5.70
N ARG A 275 -7.49 11.05 5.20
CA ARG A 275 -6.46 11.79 5.91
C ARG A 275 -7.02 12.52 7.12
N ASN A 276 -8.13 13.24 6.97
CA ASN A 276 -8.74 14.04 8.04
C ASN A 276 -9.26 13.17 9.20
N LEU A 277 -9.72 11.95 8.90
CA LEU A 277 -10.16 10.96 9.90
C LEU A 277 -9.01 10.10 10.44
N GLU A 278 -7.81 10.25 9.91
CA GLU A 278 -6.62 9.49 10.32
C GLU A 278 -6.88 7.98 10.40
N LEU A 279 -7.44 7.42 9.31
CA LEU A 279 -7.92 6.03 9.33
C LEU A 279 -6.80 5.02 9.53
N VAL A 280 -5.68 5.17 8.84
CA VAL A 280 -4.58 4.20 8.81
C VAL A 280 -3.24 4.76 9.29
N GLU A 281 -3.10 6.07 9.25
CA GLU A 281 -1.90 6.80 9.70
C GLU A 281 -2.26 8.22 10.12
N THR A 282 -1.42 8.84 10.95
CA THR A 282 -1.60 10.22 11.40
C THR A 282 -1.24 11.22 10.32
N MET A 283 -1.89 12.39 10.32
CA MET A 283 -1.68 13.44 9.31
C MET A 283 -0.25 14.02 9.33
N ARG A 284 0.32 14.23 10.52
CA ARG A 284 1.60 14.92 10.69
C ARG A 284 2.79 13.97 10.57
N GLU A 285 2.77 12.87 11.31
CA GLU A 285 3.93 11.99 11.46
C GLU A 285 3.87 10.78 10.53
N LYS A 286 2.74 10.58 9.80
CA LYS A 286 2.49 9.42 8.94
C LYS A 286 2.76 8.09 9.64
N GLN A 287 2.44 8.03 10.94
CA GLN A 287 2.61 6.84 11.78
C GLN A 287 1.28 6.15 12.02
N LYS A 288 1.32 4.82 12.18
CA LYS A 288 0.14 4.02 12.55
C LYS A 288 -0.38 4.39 13.94
N LYS A 289 0.51 4.64 14.91
CA LYS A 289 0.13 5.02 16.28
C LYS A 289 -0.63 6.35 16.27
N GLY A 290 -1.83 6.38 16.81
CA GLY A 290 -2.71 7.53 16.81
C GLY A 290 -3.74 7.52 15.67
N SER A 291 -3.78 6.48 14.82
CA SER A 291 -4.81 6.28 13.80
C SER A 291 -5.95 5.38 14.29
N LEU A 292 -7.06 5.30 13.54
CA LEU A 292 -8.13 4.33 13.82
C LEU A 292 -7.61 2.89 13.74
N LEU A 293 -6.83 2.58 12.71
CA LEU A 293 -6.25 1.25 12.53
C LEU A 293 -5.39 0.84 13.73
N TRP A 294 -4.64 1.74 14.34
CA TRP A 294 -3.86 1.44 15.56
C TRP A 294 -4.75 0.99 16.72
N VAL A 295 -5.96 1.53 16.82
CA VAL A 295 -6.92 1.12 17.85
C VAL A 295 -7.46 -0.28 17.58
N LEU A 296 -7.82 -0.55 16.33
CA LEU A 296 -8.53 -1.77 15.90
C LEU A 296 -7.58 -2.97 15.71
N ASP A 297 -6.30 -2.71 15.39
CA ASP A 297 -5.36 -3.75 15.03
C ASP A 297 -4.70 -4.39 16.26
N LYS A 298 -5.21 -5.58 16.57
CA LYS A 298 -4.65 -6.55 17.53
C LYS A 298 -4.44 -7.91 16.87
N THR A 299 -4.35 -7.91 15.55
CA THR A 299 -4.07 -9.11 14.77
C THR A 299 -2.73 -9.74 15.16
N LYS A 300 -2.60 -11.03 14.93
CA LYS A 300 -1.41 -11.82 15.21
C LYS A 300 -0.61 -12.15 13.96
N THR A 301 -1.24 -12.09 12.80
CA THR A 301 -0.63 -12.43 11.51
C THR A 301 -0.54 -11.21 10.61
N ALA A 302 0.47 -11.19 9.73
CA ALA A 302 0.61 -10.14 8.72
C ALA A 302 -0.58 -10.13 7.73
N MET A 303 -1.09 -11.31 7.38
CA MET A 303 -2.27 -11.49 6.52
C MET A 303 -3.52 -10.86 7.17
N GLY A 304 -3.74 -11.12 8.47
CA GLY A 304 -4.83 -10.50 9.23
C GLY A 304 -4.71 -8.97 9.31
N ALA A 305 -3.49 -8.44 9.50
CA ALA A 305 -3.25 -7.00 9.51
C ALA A 305 -3.59 -6.33 8.17
N ARG A 306 -3.21 -6.95 7.03
CA ARG A 306 -3.60 -6.48 5.68
C ARG A 306 -5.10 -6.54 5.48
N ALA A 307 -5.73 -7.66 5.84
CA ALA A 307 -7.17 -7.83 5.72
C ALA A 307 -7.94 -6.78 6.56
N LEU A 308 -7.53 -6.54 7.80
CA LEU A 308 -8.15 -5.51 8.66
C LEU A 308 -7.96 -4.10 8.10
N ARG A 309 -6.78 -3.78 7.57
CA ARG A 309 -6.51 -2.50 6.91
C ARG A 309 -7.47 -2.29 5.72
N ASN A 310 -7.64 -3.31 4.90
CA ASN A 310 -8.56 -3.26 3.75
C ASN A 310 -10.02 -3.10 4.21
N LEU A 311 -10.44 -3.76 5.29
CA LEU A 311 -11.78 -3.59 5.84
C LEU A 311 -12.05 -2.15 6.31
N VAL A 312 -11.07 -1.50 6.93
CA VAL A 312 -11.17 -0.11 7.39
C VAL A 312 -11.24 0.86 6.21
N LEU A 313 -10.49 0.59 5.14
CA LEU A 313 -10.48 1.44 3.94
C LEU A 313 -11.67 1.21 3.01
N GLN A 314 -12.36 0.08 3.14
CA GLN A 314 -13.48 -0.37 2.31
C GLN A 314 -14.68 -0.80 3.17
N PRO A 315 -15.32 0.13 3.92
CA PRO A 315 -16.52 -0.19 4.70
C PRO A 315 -17.67 -0.61 3.79
N LEU A 316 -18.48 -1.53 4.24
CA LEU A 316 -19.59 -2.09 3.47
C LEU A 316 -20.80 -1.17 3.44
N ILE A 317 -21.58 -1.26 2.35
CA ILE A 317 -22.92 -0.69 2.25
C ILE A 317 -24.02 -1.76 2.27
N ASN A 318 -23.67 -3.03 2.20
CA ASN A 318 -24.62 -4.13 2.33
C ASN A 318 -24.87 -4.43 3.80
N ARG A 319 -26.14 -4.25 4.21
CA ARG A 319 -26.58 -4.43 5.60
C ARG A 319 -26.35 -5.86 6.11
N ASP A 320 -26.67 -6.85 5.30
CA ASP A 320 -26.60 -8.24 5.73
C ASP A 320 -25.15 -8.71 5.88
N GLU A 321 -24.25 -8.27 5.01
CA GLU A 321 -22.82 -8.52 5.16
C GLU A 321 -22.24 -7.85 6.41
N ILE A 322 -22.68 -6.63 6.73
CA ILE A 322 -22.28 -5.94 7.97
C ILE A 322 -22.73 -6.75 9.20
N ILE A 323 -23.97 -7.19 9.21
CA ILE A 323 -24.54 -7.97 10.33
C ILE A 323 -23.79 -9.30 10.49
N ARG A 324 -23.48 -10.00 9.39
CA ARG A 324 -22.69 -11.24 9.43
C ARG A 324 -21.32 -11.04 10.07
N ARG A 325 -20.64 -9.91 9.79
CA ARG A 325 -19.37 -9.58 10.46
C ARG A 325 -19.56 -9.33 11.95
N GLN A 326 -20.61 -8.60 12.32
CA GLN A 326 -20.96 -8.34 13.72
C GLN A 326 -21.27 -9.63 14.49
N ASP A 327 -21.96 -10.58 13.86
CA ASP A 327 -22.29 -11.89 14.46
C ASP A 327 -21.00 -12.67 14.81
N ALA A 328 -19.99 -12.63 13.91
CA ALA A 328 -18.69 -13.27 14.18
C ALA A 328 -17.95 -12.62 15.36
N ILE A 329 -17.99 -11.29 15.45
CA ILE A 329 -17.35 -10.57 16.55
C ILE A 329 -18.06 -10.86 17.88
N GLU A 330 -19.39 -10.90 17.88
CA GLU A 330 -20.20 -11.20 19.05
C GLU A 330 -19.92 -12.62 19.55
N GLU A 331 -19.93 -13.61 18.67
CA GLU A 331 -19.68 -15.00 19.03
C GLU A 331 -18.28 -15.19 19.68
N LEU A 332 -17.23 -14.53 19.13
CA LEU A 332 -15.91 -14.54 19.76
C LEU A 332 -15.84 -13.71 21.06
N SER A 333 -16.69 -12.71 21.23
CA SER A 333 -16.72 -11.92 22.45
C SER A 333 -17.36 -12.70 23.59
N ASP A 334 -18.39 -13.49 23.27
CA ASP A 334 -19.08 -14.37 24.22
C ASP A 334 -18.25 -15.59 24.61
N ASN A 335 -17.36 -16.05 23.70
CA ASN A 335 -16.49 -17.20 23.91
C ASN A 335 -15.02 -16.76 24.10
N ALA A 336 -14.72 -16.01 25.15
CA ALA A 336 -13.43 -15.37 25.38
C ALA A 336 -12.26 -16.38 25.52
N ILE A 337 -12.51 -17.58 26.04
CA ILE A 337 -11.49 -18.64 26.19
C ILE A 337 -11.07 -19.13 24.81
N ASP A 338 -12.03 -19.55 23.99
CA ASP A 338 -11.78 -20.06 22.64
C ASP A 338 -11.11 -18.99 21.77
N ARG A 339 -11.52 -17.72 21.92
CA ARG A 339 -10.88 -16.59 21.25
C ARG A 339 -9.39 -16.47 21.59
N GLU A 340 -9.02 -16.54 22.89
CA GLU A 340 -7.60 -16.42 23.27
C GLU A 340 -6.80 -17.65 22.83
N GLU A 341 -7.37 -18.85 22.85
CA GLU A 341 -6.72 -20.05 22.30
C GLU A 341 -6.48 -19.92 20.78
N ILE A 342 -7.48 -19.46 20.01
CA ILE A 342 -7.31 -19.16 18.58
C ILE A 342 -6.17 -18.15 18.38
N ARG A 343 -6.09 -17.10 19.21
CA ARG A 343 -5.04 -16.10 19.12
C ARG A 343 -3.64 -16.63 19.47
N GLU A 344 -3.55 -17.62 20.35
CA GLU A 344 -2.29 -18.32 20.62
C GLU A 344 -1.84 -19.15 19.42
N TYR A 345 -2.75 -19.87 18.78
CA TYR A 345 -2.45 -20.63 17.56
C TYR A 345 -2.12 -19.76 16.35
N LEU A 346 -2.69 -18.55 16.27
CA LEU A 346 -2.37 -17.58 15.22
C LEU A 346 -0.96 -16.99 15.35
N GLY A 347 -0.40 -16.92 16.57
CA GLY A 347 0.89 -16.29 16.83
C GLY A 347 2.07 -16.86 16.04
N PRO A 348 2.23 -18.20 15.96
CA PRO A 348 3.29 -18.85 15.20
C PRO A 348 3.11 -18.86 13.69
N ILE A 349 1.97 -18.41 13.15
CA ILE A 349 1.68 -18.44 11.72
C ILE A 349 2.43 -17.31 11.01
N TYR A 350 3.28 -17.69 10.07
CA TYR A 350 3.97 -16.79 9.17
C TYR A 350 3.06 -16.33 8.01
N ASP A 351 3.56 -15.41 7.20
CA ASP A 351 2.83 -14.89 6.04
C ASP A 351 2.72 -15.92 4.92
N LEU A 352 1.70 -16.78 4.99
CA LEU A 352 1.46 -17.85 4.01
C LEU A 352 1.23 -17.31 2.61
N GLU A 353 0.61 -16.13 2.44
CA GLU A 353 0.38 -15.54 1.13
C GLU A 353 1.71 -15.20 0.46
N ARG A 354 2.61 -14.47 1.15
CA ARG A 354 3.92 -14.08 0.62
C ARG A 354 4.90 -15.25 0.51
N ILE A 355 4.83 -16.23 1.41
CA ILE A 355 5.61 -17.47 1.29
C ILE A 355 5.17 -18.24 0.05
N MET A 356 3.87 -18.33 -0.21
CA MET A 356 3.36 -19.02 -1.39
C MET A 356 3.80 -18.36 -2.68
N THR A 357 3.79 -17.02 -2.74
CA THR A 357 4.35 -16.27 -3.87
C THR A 357 5.82 -16.57 -4.10
N LYS A 358 6.64 -16.59 -3.06
CA LYS A 358 8.05 -16.96 -3.17
C LYS A 358 8.24 -18.40 -3.69
N ILE A 359 7.39 -19.33 -3.25
CA ILE A 359 7.40 -20.73 -3.71
C ILE A 359 7.07 -20.79 -5.20
N SER A 360 5.98 -20.15 -5.63
CA SER A 360 5.56 -20.12 -7.04
C SER A 360 6.59 -19.43 -7.95
N CYS A 361 7.18 -18.31 -7.50
CA CYS A 361 8.21 -17.59 -8.23
C CYS A 361 9.61 -18.25 -8.14
N LYS A 362 9.72 -19.44 -7.58
CA LYS A 362 10.97 -20.21 -7.41
C LYS A 362 12.08 -19.47 -6.62
N SER A 363 11.70 -18.47 -5.84
CA SER A 363 12.60 -17.64 -5.01
C SER A 363 12.64 -18.06 -3.54
N ALA A 364 11.76 -18.97 -3.10
CA ALA A 364 11.75 -19.50 -1.74
C ALA A 364 13.02 -20.30 -1.42
N ASN A 365 13.54 -20.11 -0.22
CA ASN A 365 14.66 -20.81 0.33
C ASN A 365 14.21 -21.91 1.34
N PRO A 366 15.10 -22.80 1.82
CA PRO A 366 14.70 -23.84 2.76
C PRO A 366 14.09 -23.33 4.08
N ARG A 367 14.49 -22.16 4.58
CA ARG A 367 13.89 -21.55 5.78
C ARG A 367 12.48 -21.07 5.54
N ASP A 368 12.17 -20.58 4.33
CA ASP A 368 10.80 -20.23 3.97
C ASP A 368 9.89 -21.48 4.02
N LEU A 369 10.39 -22.67 3.62
CA LEU A 369 9.63 -23.94 3.73
C LEU A 369 9.45 -24.39 5.18
N ILE A 370 10.42 -24.15 6.06
CA ILE A 370 10.26 -24.43 7.50
C ILE A 370 9.24 -23.46 8.12
N ALA A 371 9.28 -22.17 7.78
CA ALA A 371 8.27 -21.22 8.21
C ALA A 371 6.86 -21.63 7.73
N PHE A 372 6.76 -22.12 6.49
CA PHE A 372 5.54 -22.69 5.94
C PHE A 372 5.07 -23.90 6.75
N LYS A 373 5.94 -24.90 7.00
CA LYS A 373 5.63 -26.09 7.83
C LYS A 373 5.11 -25.69 9.20
N ASN A 374 5.82 -24.81 9.90
CA ASN A 374 5.44 -24.37 11.25
C ASN A 374 4.07 -23.67 11.26
N SER A 375 3.74 -22.94 10.19
CA SER A 375 2.42 -22.34 10.04
C SER A 375 1.33 -23.40 9.85
N LEU A 376 1.59 -24.43 9.04
CA LEU A 376 0.63 -25.51 8.77
C LEU A 376 0.35 -26.36 10.01
N GLU A 377 1.29 -26.47 10.95
CA GLU A 377 1.10 -27.19 12.21
C GLU A 377 -0.07 -26.61 13.04
N MET A 378 -0.28 -25.29 12.95
CA MET A 378 -1.32 -24.59 13.71
C MET A 378 -2.71 -24.68 13.10
N ILE A 379 -2.82 -24.94 11.79
CA ILE A 379 -4.09 -24.91 11.05
C ILE A 379 -5.13 -25.86 11.60
N PRO A 380 -4.84 -27.16 11.89
CA PRO A 380 -5.82 -28.09 12.44
C PRO A 380 -6.36 -27.63 13.80
N HIS A 381 -5.54 -26.99 14.63
CA HIS A 381 -5.95 -26.50 15.93
C HIS A 381 -6.96 -25.36 15.80
N ILE A 382 -6.68 -24.39 14.94
CA ILE A 382 -7.60 -23.27 14.65
C ILE A 382 -8.91 -23.81 14.07
N LYS A 383 -8.83 -24.72 13.09
CA LYS A 383 -10.00 -25.33 12.46
C LYS A 383 -10.88 -26.05 13.48
N ASN A 384 -10.31 -26.80 14.40
CA ASN A 384 -11.04 -27.46 15.46
C ASN A 384 -11.77 -26.47 16.37
N GLN A 385 -11.14 -25.37 16.74
CA GLN A 385 -11.75 -24.34 17.59
C GLN A 385 -12.95 -23.68 16.89
N ILE A 386 -12.80 -23.27 15.63
CA ILE A 386 -13.90 -22.61 14.91
C ILE A 386 -15.04 -23.59 14.55
N GLY A 387 -14.80 -24.87 14.53
CA GLY A 387 -15.80 -25.91 14.24
C GLY A 387 -16.97 -25.95 15.23
N HIS A 388 -16.82 -25.34 16.41
CA HIS A 388 -17.88 -25.26 17.43
C HIS A 388 -18.76 -24.01 17.28
N PHE A 389 -18.34 -23.04 16.50
CA PHE A 389 -19.05 -21.78 16.28
C PHE A 389 -20.22 -21.95 15.31
N LYS A 390 -21.26 -21.13 15.50
CA LYS A 390 -22.53 -21.28 14.79
C LYS A 390 -22.73 -20.25 13.68
N CYS A 391 -22.05 -19.11 13.76
CA CYS A 391 -22.25 -18.06 12.76
C CYS A 391 -21.76 -18.51 11.37
N ASP A 392 -22.43 -17.99 10.34
CA ASP A 392 -22.16 -18.36 8.95
C ASP A 392 -20.74 -18.06 8.51
N VAL A 393 -20.13 -17.00 9.06
CA VAL A 393 -18.75 -16.61 8.74
C VAL A 393 -17.76 -17.69 9.15
N PHE A 394 -17.85 -18.20 10.38
CA PHE A 394 -16.95 -19.26 10.84
C PHE A 394 -17.22 -20.59 10.17
N ARG A 395 -18.48 -20.87 9.80
CA ARG A 395 -18.80 -22.04 8.98
C ARG A 395 -18.13 -21.95 7.62
N GLN A 396 -18.19 -20.81 6.95
CA GLN A 396 -17.48 -20.59 5.69
C GLN A 396 -15.96 -20.72 5.84
N CYS A 397 -15.38 -20.12 6.89
CA CYS A 397 -13.96 -20.27 7.17
C CYS A 397 -13.58 -21.74 7.39
N PHE A 398 -14.39 -22.50 8.14
CA PHE A 398 -14.18 -23.93 8.37
C PHE A 398 -14.19 -24.75 7.08
N GLU A 399 -15.13 -24.47 6.17
CA GLU A 399 -15.23 -25.14 4.87
C GLU A 399 -14.07 -24.78 3.93
N GLN A 400 -13.59 -23.54 3.98
CA GLN A 400 -12.48 -23.06 3.14
C GLN A 400 -11.11 -23.51 3.64
N MET A 401 -10.98 -23.78 4.93
CA MET A 401 -9.71 -24.24 5.51
C MET A 401 -9.45 -25.70 5.20
N ASP A 402 -8.34 -25.98 4.56
CA ASP A 402 -7.78 -27.31 4.41
C ASP A 402 -6.71 -27.53 5.51
N ASP A 403 -6.66 -28.72 6.06
CA ASP A 403 -5.67 -29.08 7.09
C ASP A 403 -4.24 -29.11 6.55
N LEU A 404 -4.06 -29.22 5.22
CA LEU A 404 -2.78 -29.24 4.49
C LEU A 404 -1.74 -30.21 5.11
N LYS A 405 -2.22 -31.29 5.71
CA LYS A 405 -1.39 -32.26 6.45
C LYS A 405 -0.44 -33.01 5.54
N ASP A 406 -0.83 -33.22 4.30
CA ASP A 406 0.00 -33.81 3.25
C ASP A 406 1.22 -32.93 2.95
N LEU A 407 1.05 -31.62 2.87
CA LEU A 407 2.12 -30.66 2.63
C LEU A 407 3.00 -30.49 3.88
N TYR A 408 2.39 -30.47 5.07
CA TYR A 408 3.14 -30.48 6.33
C TYR A 408 4.09 -31.68 6.37
N ASN A 409 3.57 -32.89 6.16
CA ASN A 409 4.37 -34.12 6.17
C ASN A 409 5.45 -34.12 5.08
N LEU A 410 5.14 -33.58 3.89
CA LEU A 410 6.12 -33.46 2.80
C LEU A 410 7.35 -32.65 3.25
N VAL A 411 7.13 -31.46 3.81
CA VAL A 411 8.24 -30.59 4.26
C VAL A 411 8.92 -31.20 5.48
N ASP A 412 8.16 -31.75 6.42
CA ASP A 412 8.70 -32.35 7.64
C ASP A 412 9.61 -33.55 7.36
N THR A 413 9.28 -34.35 6.36
CA THR A 413 10.12 -35.50 5.97
C THR A 413 11.31 -35.11 5.10
N ALA A 414 11.17 -34.02 4.30
CA ALA A 414 12.16 -33.65 3.31
C ALA A 414 13.25 -32.71 3.83
N ILE A 415 12.89 -31.69 4.61
CA ILE A 415 13.75 -30.57 4.99
C ILE A 415 14.18 -30.67 6.45
N ILE A 416 15.45 -30.43 6.76
CA ILE A 416 15.94 -30.40 8.14
C ILE A 416 15.37 -29.18 8.90
N ASP A 417 15.28 -29.27 10.24
CA ASP A 417 14.61 -28.24 11.06
C ASP A 417 15.35 -26.90 11.12
N ASP A 418 16.70 -26.90 10.98
CA ASP A 418 17.51 -25.68 10.89
C ASP A 418 18.36 -25.68 9.61
N PRO A 419 17.75 -25.39 8.44
CA PRO A 419 18.47 -25.42 7.18
C PRO A 419 19.39 -24.20 7.01
N PRO A 420 20.43 -24.33 6.17
CA PRO A 420 21.32 -23.23 5.83
C PRO A 420 20.54 -22.10 5.12
N ILE A 421 21.12 -20.89 5.15
CA ILE A 421 20.52 -19.72 4.49
C ILE A 421 20.61 -19.84 2.97
N THR A 422 21.76 -20.38 2.48
CA THR A 422 22.03 -20.50 1.05
C THR A 422 21.85 -21.94 0.58
N MET A 423 21.12 -22.12 -0.51
CA MET A 423 20.92 -23.44 -1.13
C MET A 423 22.22 -24.08 -1.64
N ARG A 424 23.27 -23.27 -1.88
CA ARG A 424 24.56 -23.73 -2.40
C ARG A 424 25.43 -24.44 -1.35
N ASP A 425 25.10 -24.27 -0.07
CA ASP A 425 25.89 -24.84 1.03
C ASP A 425 25.57 -26.32 1.28
N GLY A 426 24.47 -26.83 0.68
CA GLY A 426 23.98 -28.19 0.89
C GLY A 426 23.52 -28.44 2.33
N GLY A 427 23.22 -29.70 2.67
CA GLY A 427 22.80 -30.09 4.01
C GLY A 427 21.39 -29.61 4.37
N MET A 428 20.49 -29.50 3.41
CA MET A 428 19.12 -29.05 3.61
C MET A 428 18.08 -30.19 3.61
N ILE A 429 18.42 -31.35 3.07
CA ILE A 429 17.54 -32.53 2.98
C ILE A 429 17.75 -33.44 4.19
N LYS A 430 16.66 -33.91 4.80
CA LYS A 430 16.70 -34.87 5.94
C LYS A 430 17.23 -36.22 5.52
N ASP A 431 17.88 -36.92 6.47
CA ASP A 431 18.27 -38.30 6.31
C ASP A 431 17.04 -39.21 6.15
N GLY A 432 17.10 -40.17 5.22
CA GLY A 432 16.01 -41.06 4.89
C GLY A 432 15.00 -40.55 3.87
N PHE A 433 15.11 -39.29 3.40
CA PHE A 433 14.22 -38.75 2.35
C PHE A 433 14.61 -39.29 0.96
N SER A 434 15.90 -39.39 0.67
CA SER A 434 16.43 -39.95 -0.59
C SER A 434 17.57 -40.92 -0.32
N ALA A 435 17.43 -42.18 -0.75
CA ALA A 435 18.46 -43.20 -0.61
C ALA A 435 19.78 -42.80 -1.30
N GLU A 436 19.69 -42.16 -2.47
CA GLU A 436 20.86 -41.68 -3.21
C GLU A 436 21.61 -40.55 -2.46
N ALA A 437 20.86 -39.60 -1.86
CA ALA A 437 21.45 -38.55 -1.04
C ALA A 437 22.14 -39.13 0.20
N ASP A 438 21.53 -40.12 0.84
CA ASP A 438 22.11 -40.81 1.99
C ASP A 438 23.36 -41.59 1.63
N GLU A 439 23.40 -42.26 0.48
CA GLU A 439 24.63 -42.95 -0.03
C GLU A 439 25.76 -41.97 -0.26
N LEU A 440 25.48 -40.81 -0.92
CA LEU A 440 26.50 -39.78 -1.16
C LEU A 440 26.98 -39.13 0.16
N ARG A 441 26.10 -38.95 1.11
CA ARG A 441 26.41 -38.42 2.47
C ARG A 441 27.32 -39.41 3.22
N ASN A 442 26.99 -40.70 3.17
CA ASN A 442 27.80 -41.74 3.77
C ASN A 442 29.16 -41.85 3.10
N ALA A 443 29.25 -41.70 1.78
CA ALA A 443 30.55 -41.67 1.07
C ALA A 443 31.41 -40.48 1.52
N LYS A 444 30.81 -39.30 1.77
CA LYS A 444 31.50 -38.13 2.32
C LYS A 444 32.00 -38.36 3.75
N ILE A 445 31.23 -39.03 4.61
CA ILE A 445 31.61 -39.37 6.00
C ILE A 445 32.76 -40.37 5.99
N LYS A 446 32.62 -41.49 5.27
CA LYS A 446 33.68 -42.50 5.10
C LYS A 446 34.95 -41.91 4.51
N GLY A 447 34.83 -40.98 3.57
CA GLY A 447 35.95 -40.25 3.01
C GLY A 447 36.75 -39.48 4.05
N LYS A 448 36.10 -38.86 5.04
CA LYS A 448 36.80 -38.20 6.15
C LYS A 448 37.48 -39.20 7.09
N GLU A 449 36.87 -40.37 7.32
CA GLU A 449 37.50 -41.47 8.08
C GLU A 449 38.75 -41.99 7.37
N TRP A 450 38.68 -42.22 6.05
CA TRP A 450 39.81 -42.63 5.25
C TRP A 450 40.96 -41.60 5.24
N LEU A 451 40.63 -40.28 5.23
CA LEU A 451 41.63 -39.22 5.38
C LEU A 451 42.32 -39.26 6.76
N ALA A 452 41.57 -39.55 7.83
CA ALA A 452 42.11 -39.69 9.19
C ALA A 452 42.98 -40.96 9.33
N GLU A 453 42.56 -42.07 8.72
CA GLU A 453 43.34 -43.31 8.64
C GLU A 453 44.63 -43.10 7.85
N LEU A 454 44.56 -42.42 6.70
CA LEU A 454 45.72 -42.04 5.91
C LEU A 454 46.69 -41.19 6.73
N GLU A 455 46.18 -40.17 7.46
CA GLU A 455 47.00 -39.32 8.34
C GLU A 455 47.71 -40.15 9.39
N SER A 456 47.00 -41.06 10.06
CA SER A 456 47.57 -41.91 11.10
C SER A 456 48.60 -42.85 10.56
N ARG A 457 48.31 -43.52 9.44
CA ARG A 457 49.20 -44.47 8.79
C ARG A 457 50.47 -43.77 8.28
N GLU A 458 50.35 -42.60 7.65
CA GLU A 458 51.50 -41.87 7.16
C GLU A 458 52.32 -41.24 8.32
N LYS A 459 51.73 -40.89 9.45
CA LYS A 459 52.47 -40.52 10.67
C LYS A 459 53.32 -41.66 11.20
N GLU A 460 52.80 -42.90 11.26
CA GLU A 460 53.55 -44.07 11.70
C GLU A 460 54.64 -44.41 10.71
N LYS A 461 54.34 -44.43 9.42
CA LYS A 461 55.31 -44.77 8.34
C LYS A 461 56.46 -43.79 8.29
N THR A 462 56.23 -42.51 8.42
CA THR A 462 57.24 -41.46 8.26
C THR A 462 57.89 -41.00 9.56
N GLY A 463 57.27 -41.27 10.71
CA GLY A 463 57.70 -40.75 12.02
C GLY A 463 57.46 -39.25 12.24
N ILE A 464 56.72 -38.58 11.33
CA ILE A 464 56.41 -37.16 11.39
C ILE A 464 55.24 -36.95 12.35
N LYS A 465 55.53 -36.64 13.63
CA LYS A 465 54.52 -36.54 14.71
C LYS A 465 53.43 -35.46 14.48
N ASN A 466 53.74 -34.38 13.81
CA ASN A 466 52.83 -33.25 13.56
C ASN A 466 52.32 -33.17 12.12
N LEU A 467 52.38 -34.26 11.37
CA LEU A 467 51.72 -34.41 10.08
C LEU A 467 50.21 -34.18 10.25
N LYS A 468 49.61 -33.38 9.36
CA LYS A 468 48.17 -33.16 9.31
C LYS A 468 47.69 -33.16 7.89
N VAL A 469 46.58 -33.82 7.63
CA VAL A 469 45.81 -33.65 6.42
C VAL A 469 44.96 -32.40 6.58
N LYS A 470 45.08 -31.45 5.62
CA LYS A 470 44.27 -30.20 5.58
C LYS A 470 43.74 -29.97 4.18
N TYR A 471 42.69 -29.13 4.10
CA TYR A 471 42.07 -28.76 2.83
C TYR A 471 42.26 -27.27 2.54
N ASN A 472 42.43 -26.93 1.29
CA ASN A 472 42.44 -25.55 0.79
C ASN A 472 41.77 -25.49 -0.58
N LYS A 473 40.89 -24.52 -0.79
CA LYS A 473 40.11 -24.38 -2.04
C LYS A 473 40.96 -24.33 -3.32
N VAL A 474 42.21 -23.83 -3.24
CA VAL A 474 43.11 -23.70 -4.41
C VAL A 474 43.90 -24.96 -4.66
N PHE A 475 44.30 -25.67 -3.61
CA PHE A 475 45.24 -26.82 -3.70
C PHE A 475 44.59 -28.16 -3.39
N GLY A 476 43.31 -28.19 -2.96
CA GLY A 476 42.64 -29.41 -2.52
C GLY A 476 43.14 -29.90 -1.16
N TYR A 477 43.08 -31.24 -0.95
CA TYR A 477 43.66 -31.86 0.23
C TYR A 477 45.18 -31.94 0.12
N TYR A 478 45.89 -31.76 1.24
CA TYR A 478 47.34 -31.79 1.32
C TYR A 478 47.82 -32.26 2.69
N LEU A 479 48.99 -32.86 2.71
CA LEU A 479 49.76 -33.21 3.89
C LEU A 479 50.62 -32.01 4.30
N GLU A 480 50.38 -31.44 5.49
CA GLU A 480 51.20 -30.35 6.00
C GLU A 480 52.28 -30.87 6.92
N VAL A 481 53.55 -30.59 6.58
CA VAL A 481 54.73 -30.96 7.32
C VAL A 481 55.45 -29.69 7.75
N THR A 482 55.73 -29.52 9.06
CA THR A 482 56.55 -28.40 9.54
C THR A 482 58.01 -28.54 9.10
N ASN A 483 58.72 -27.44 8.92
CA ASN A 483 60.10 -27.39 8.47
C ASN A 483 61.05 -28.26 9.32
N SER A 484 60.72 -28.49 10.61
CA SER A 484 61.51 -29.34 11.53
C SER A 484 61.56 -30.82 11.13
N PHE A 485 60.61 -31.30 10.33
CA PHE A 485 60.50 -32.71 9.91
C PHE A 485 60.64 -32.87 8.40
N LYS A 486 61.09 -31.86 7.69
CA LYS A 486 61.25 -31.87 6.23
C LYS A 486 62.14 -33.00 5.73
N ASN A 487 63.21 -33.36 6.49
CA ASN A 487 64.12 -34.42 6.12
C ASN A 487 63.57 -35.84 6.22
N LEU A 488 62.40 -35.99 6.83
CA LEU A 488 61.69 -37.27 6.98
C LEU A 488 60.63 -37.50 5.91
N VAL A 489 60.43 -36.52 5.01
CA VAL A 489 59.43 -36.59 3.94
C VAL A 489 59.90 -37.62 2.88
N PRO A 490 59.06 -38.62 2.55
CA PRO A 490 59.38 -39.60 1.51
C PRO A 490 59.58 -38.96 0.13
N ALA A 491 60.46 -39.48 -0.67
CA ALA A 491 60.75 -38.97 -2.04
C ALA A 491 59.59 -39.10 -3.00
N GLU A 492 58.63 -39.99 -2.71
CA GLU A 492 57.43 -40.25 -3.48
C GLU A 492 56.34 -39.15 -3.30
N TRP A 493 56.46 -38.28 -2.25
CA TRP A 493 55.51 -37.20 -2.03
C TRP A 493 55.81 -36.01 -2.96
N VAL A 494 54.76 -35.53 -3.64
CA VAL A 494 54.89 -34.39 -4.53
C VAL A 494 54.63 -33.10 -3.75
N ARG A 495 55.60 -32.19 -3.73
CA ARG A 495 55.48 -30.89 -3.07
C ARG A 495 54.58 -29.96 -3.87
N LYS A 496 53.50 -29.44 -3.25
CA LYS A 496 52.56 -28.49 -3.84
C LYS A 496 52.93 -27.03 -3.51
N GLN A 497 53.37 -26.75 -2.27
CA GLN A 497 53.64 -25.37 -1.83
C GLN A 497 54.63 -25.33 -0.66
N THR A 498 55.49 -24.31 -0.63
CA THR A 498 56.35 -23.98 0.49
C THR A 498 55.84 -22.75 1.20
N LEU A 499 55.71 -22.82 2.53
CA LEU A 499 55.31 -21.72 3.42
C LEU A 499 56.47 -21.39 4.37
N THR A 500 56.43 -20.25 5.07
CA THR A 500 57.49 -19.81 6.00
C THR A 500 57.75 -20.80 7.13
N GLY A 501 56.74 -21.59 7.60
CA GLY A 501 56.86 -22.52 8.73
C GLY A 501 56.59 -23.99 8.38
N SER A 502 56.11 -24.33 7.17
CA SER A 502 55.69 -25.64 6.76
C SER A 502 55.78 -25.82 5.25
N GLU A 503 55.75 -27.07 4.80
CA GLU A 503 55.59 -27.42 3.40
C GLU A 503 54.35 -28.30 3.21
N ARG A 504 53.72 -28.17 2.04
CA ARG A 504 52.52 -28.88 1.65
C ARG A 504 52.82 -29.91 0.57
N TYR A 505 52.36 -31.12 0.81
CA TYR A 505 52.61 -32.26 -0.05
C TYR A 505 51.31 -32.95 -0.45
N THR A 506 51.37 -33.72 -1.55
CA THR A 506 50.30 -34.61 -1.98
C THR A 506 50.86 -35.99 -2.30
N THR A 507 50.04 -37.01 -2.20
CA THR A 507 50.32 -38.36 -2.65
C THR A 507 49.25 -38.82 -3.64
N ASP A 508 49.54 -39.82 -4.45
CA ASP A 508 48.56 -40.33 -5.41
C ASP A 508 47.32 -40.90 -4.71
N GLU A 509 47.52 -41.53 -3.55
CA GLU A 509 46.41 -42.01 -2.72
C GLU A 509 45.56 -40.86 -2.15
N LEU A 510 46.17 -39.78 -1.64
CA LEU A 510 45.46 -38.61 -1.16
C LEU A 510 44.68 -37.93 -2.30
N LYS A 511 45.22 -37.88 -3.49
CA LYS A 511 44.58 -37.35 -4.67
C LYS A 511 43.39 -38.18 -5.11
N HIS A 512 43.49 -39.51 -5.07
CA HIS A 512 42.39 -40.42 -5.36
C HIS A 512 41.24 -40.28 -4.34
N LEU A 513 41.57 -40.18 -3.05
CA LEU A 513 40.58 -39.90 -2.01
C LEU A 513 39.91 -38.51 -2.19
N GLU A 514 40.69 -37.51 -2.57
CA GLU A 514 40.20 -36.17 -2.91
C GLU A 514 39.15 -36.23 -4.02
N ASP A 515 39.45 -36.92 -5.13
CA ASP A 515 38.54 -37.04 -6.28
C ASP A 515 37.23 -37.74 -5.90
N ILE A 516 37.28 -38.75 -5.03
CA ILE A 516 36.09 -39.43 -4.51
C ILE A 516 35.26 -38.50 -3.59
N ILE A 517 35.91 -37.84 -2.65
CA ILE A 517 35.22 -36.99 -1.65
C ILE A 517 34.62 -35.78 -2.32
N LEU A 518 35.37 -35.02 -3.12
CA LEU A 518 34.90 -33.83 -3.81
C LEU A 518 33.81 -34.17 -4.85
N GLY A 519 34.01 -35.26 -5.61
CA GLY A 519 33.02 -35.71 -6.57
C GLY A 519 31.71 -36.16 -5.92
N ALA A 520 31.75 -36.77 -4.72
CA ALA A 520 30.55 -37.09 -3.94
C ALA A 520 29.88 -35.81 -3.36
N GLU A 521 30.66 -34.85 -2.93
CA GLU A 521 30.19 -33.59 -2.36
C GLU A 521 29.45 -32.73 -3.41
N ASP A 522 30.04 -32.53 -4.59
CA ASP A 522 29.44 -31.79 -5.68
C ASP A 522 28.13 -32.47 -6.17
N LYS A 523 28.15 -33.80 -6.30
CA LYS A 523 26.94 -34.56 -6.64
C LYS A 523 25.84 -34.44 -5.56
N LEU A 524 26.25 -34.52 -4.29
CA LEU A 524 25.30 -34.38 -3.17
C LEU A 524 24.60 -33.00 -3.19
N TYR A 525 25.37 -31.93 -3.38
CA TYR A 525 24.82 -30.57 -3.42
C TYR A 525 23.87 -30.38 -4.60
N SER A 526 24.23 -30.91 -5.78
CA SER A 526 23.33 -30.85 -6.93
C SER A 526 22.04 -31.62 -6.68
N LEU A 527 22.15 -32.84 -6.14
CA LEU A 527 20.99 -33.70 -5.84
C LEU A 527 20.10 -33.07 -4.75
N GLU A 528 20.67 -32.53 -3.67
CA GLU A 528 19.90 -31.87 -2.62
C GLU A 528 19.16 -30.63 -3.18
N TYR A 529 19.78 -29.90 -4.09
CA TYR A 529 19.14 -28.78 -4.77
C TYR A 529 17.96 -29.25 -5.64
N ASP A 530 18.13 -30.32 -6.41
CA ASP A 530 17.08 -30.87 -7.27
C ASP A 530 15.90 -31.39 -6.44
N LEU A 531 16.18 -32.12 -5.34
CA LEU A 531 15.16 -32.59 -4.40
C LEU A 531 14.43 -31.44 -3.72
N PHE A 532 15.11 -30.39 -3.35
CA PHE A 532 14.50 -29.18 -2.82
C PHE A 532 13.57 -28.54 -3.86
N CYS A 533 14.01 -28.43 -5.11
CA CYS A 533 13.17 -27.92 -6.19
C CYS A 533 11.92 -28.76 -6.42
N GLU A 534 12.04 -30.10 -6.36
CA GLU A 534 10.88 -31.00 -6.45
C GLU A 534 9.87 -30.77 -5.31
N VAL A 535 10.34 -30.67 -4.07
CA VAL A 535 9.47 -30.37 -2.91
C VAL A 535 8.76 -29.04 -3.12
N ARG A 536 9.48 -28.00 -3.55
CA ARG A 536 8.92 -26.68 -3.83
C ARG A 536 7.87 -26.71 -4.94
N GLU A 537 8.09 -27.44 -6.02
CA GLU A 537 7.15 -27.58 -7.13
C GLU A 537 5.89 -28.36 -6.72
N ARG A 538 6.02 -29.37 -5.88
CA ARG A 538 4.86 -30.10 -5.32
C ARG A 538 4.01 -29.21 -4.44
N ILE A 539 4.60 -28.31 -3.65
CA ILE A 539 3.85 -27.31 -2.86
C ILE A 539 3.20 -26.28 -3.79
N ALA A 540 3.91 -25.79 -4.81
CA ALA A 540 3.38 -24.84 -5.78
C ALA A 540 2.14 -25.33 -6.52
N ALA A 541 2.05 -26.63 -6.78
CA ALA A 541 0.87 -27.25 -7.42
C ALA A 541 -0.42 -27.12 -6.58
N GLU A 542 -0.29 -26.93 -5.27
CA GLU A 542 -1.42 -26.86 -4.33
C GLU A 542 -1.76 -25.41 -3.92
N VAL A 543 -1.35 -24.42 -4.71
CA VAL A 543 -1.49 -22.99 -4.41
C VAL A 543 -2.91 -22.56 -4.02
N VAL A 544 -3.93 -23.06 -4.70
CA VAL A 544 -5.35 -22.69 -4.44
C VAL A 544 -5.79 -23.12 -3.04
N ARG A 545 -5.44 -24.36 -2.61
CA ARG A 545 -5.75 -24.86 -1.26
C ARG A 545 -5.09 -23.99 -0.18
N ILE A 546 -3.83 -23.65 -0.41
CA ILE A 546 -3.02 -22.83 0.52
C ILE A 546 -3.60 -21.41 0.62
N GLN A 547 -3.92 -20.76 -0.50
CA GLN A 547 -4.49 -19.43 -0.53
C GLN A 547 -5.86 -19.35 0.14
N ASN A 548 -6.74 -20.32 -0.10
CA ASN A 548 -8.06 -20.39 0.54
C ASN A 548 -7.91 -20.51 2.06
N THR A 549 -6.99 -21.36 2.52
CA THR A 549 -6.69 -21.51 3.94
C THR A 549 -6.10 -20.22 4.53
N ALA A 550 -5.15 -19.57 3.84
CA ALA A 550 -4.56 -18.32 4.27
C ALA A 550 -5.60 -17.19 4.41
N LYS A 551 -6.51 -17.05 3.44
CA LYS A 551 -7.63 -16.07 3.49
C LYS A 551 -8.56 -16.34 4.67
N ALA A 552 -8.90 -17.61 4.94
CA ALA A 552 -9.73 -17.97 6.09
C ALA A 552 -9.03 -17.64 7.42
N VAL A 553 -7.75 -17.95 7.55
CA VAL A 553 -6.92 -17.61 8.72
C VAL A 553 -6.86 -16.09 8.93
N ALA A 554 -6.64 -15.32 7.85
CA ALA A 554 -6.60 -13.86 7.91
C ALA A 554 -7.92 -13.27 8.43
N MET A 555 -9.06 -13.79 7.96
CA MET A 555 -10.38 -13.31 8.41
C MET A 555 -10.68 -13.71 9.86
N ILE A 556 -10.30 -14.91 10.30
CA ILE A 556 -10.42 -15.32 11.70
C ILE A 556 -9.61 -14.39 12.59
N ASP A 557 -8.37 -14.05 12.20
CA ASP A 557 -7.51 -13.14 12.95
C ASP A 557 -8.11 -11.72 13.04
N VAL A 558 -8.74 -11.23 11.96
CA VAL A 558 -9.46 -9.94 11.95
C VAL A 558 -10.60 -9.95 12.97
N TYR A 559 -11.45 -10.98 12.96
CA TYR A 559 -12.58 -11.04 13.89
C TYR A 559 -12.12 -11.23 15.34
N ALA A 560 -11.07 -12.00 15.56
CA ALA A 560 -10.46 -12.14 16.88
C ALA A 560 -9.88 -10.79 17.37
N SER A 561 -9.22 -10.04 16.50
CA SER A 561 -8.72 -8.70 16.78
C SER A 561 -9.84 -7.73 17.18
N LEU A 562 -10.91 -7.65 16.37
CA LEU A 562 -12.04 -6.76 16.62
C LEU A 562 -12.80 -7.14 17.89
N SER A 563 -12.95 -8.44 18.18
CA SER A 563 -13.55 -8.93 19.43
C SER A 563 -12.73 -8.55 20.66
N VAL A 564 -11.40 -8.69 20.62
CA VAL A 564 -10.51 -8.25 21.70
C VAL A 564 -10.64 -6.74 21.92
N VAL A 565 -10.63 -5.96 20.86
CA VAL A 565 -10.78 -4.50 20.93
C VAL A 565 -12.14 -4.11 21.53
N ALA A 566 -13.21 -4.77 21.12
CA ALA A 566 -14.55 -4.53 21.62
C ALA A 566 -14.64 -4.81 23.14
N THR A 567 -14.13 -5.95 23.58
CA THR A 567 -14.13 -6.34 25.00
C THR A 567 -13.26 -5.42 25.85
N GLN A 568 -12.03 -5.11 25.40
CA GLN A 568 -11.08 -4.28 26.16
C GLN A 568 -11.50 -2.83 26.30
N ASN A 569 -12.24 -2.28 25.31
CA ASN A 569 -12.61 -0.86 25.29
C ASN A 569 -14.12 -0.63 25.55
N ASN A 570 -14.85 -1.65 25.95
CA ASN A 570 -16.30 -1.56 26.17
C ASN A 570 -17.03 -0.96 24.95
N PHE A 571 -16.73 -1.51 23.76
CA PHE A 571 -17.46 -1.17 22.53
C PHE A 571 -18.72 -2.01 22.45
N VAL A 572 -19.77 -1.43 21.90
CA VAL A 572 -21.08 -2.09 21.79
C VAL A 572 -21.40 -2.44 20.35
N ARG A 573 -22.21 -3.49 20.17
CA ARG A 573 -22.75 -3.86 18.86
C ARG A 573 -23.72 -2.81 18.36
N PRO A 574 -23.46 -2.09 17.24
CA PRO A 574 -24.40 -1.14 16.69
C PRO A 574 -25.54 -1.83 15.95
N LYS A 575 -26.74 -1.28 16.02
CA LYS A 575 -27.86 -1.66 15.17
C LYS A 575 -27.74 -0.98 13.82
N ILE A 576 -27.90 -1.73 12.73
CA ILE A 576 -27.86 -1.20 11.38
C ILE A 576 -29.27 -1.03 10.84
N ASN A 577 -29.58 0.18 10.34
CA ASN A 577 -30.91 0.50 9.83
C ASN A 577 -30.84 1.13 8.42
N GLU A 578 -31.97 1.08 7.72
CA GLU A 578 -32.18 1.70 6.40
C GLU A 578 -33.09 2.93 6.47
N LYS A 579 -33.46 3.37 7.69
CA LYS A 579 -34.38 4.46 7.91
C LYS A 579 -33.74 5.85 7.84
N GLY A 580 -32.43 5.93 7.56
CA GLY A 580 -31.71 7.19 7.48
C GLY A 580 -31.39 7.83 8.84
N ILE A 581 -31.43 7.06 9.94
CA ILE A 581 -31.24 7.56 11.30
C ILE A 581 -29.84 7.19 11.79
N ILE A 582 -29.14 8.17 12.33
CA ILE A 582 -27.89 8.00 13.12
C ILE A 582 -28.23 8.44 14.53
N ASP A 583 -28.35 7.51 15.48
CA ASP A 583 -28.62 7.75 16.90
C ASP A 583 -27.52 7.06 17.74
N ILE A 584 -26.64 7.86 18.31
CA ILE A 584 -25.50 7.43 19.11
C ILE A 584 -25.67 8.00 20.52
N LYS A 585 -25.67 7.14 21.53
CA LYS A 585 -25.73 7.54 22.94
C LYS A 585 -24.38 7.38 23.59
N ASN A 586 -23.94 8.44 24.26
CA ASN A 586 -22.62 8.50 24.92
C ASN A 586 -21.46 8.02 24.01
N GLY A 587 -21.43 8.51 22.77
CA GLY A 587 -20.36 8.21 21.83
C GLY A 587 -19.00 8.73 22.35
N ARG A 588 -17.94 7.97 22.10
CA ARG A 588 -16.56 8.29 22.48
C ARG A 588 -15.66 8.26 21.25
N HIS A 589 -14.60 9.06 21.26
CA HIS A 589 -13.66 9.06 20.14
C HIS A 589 -12.65 7.91 20.32
N PRO A 590 -12.64 6.90 19.45
CA PRO A 590 -11.87 5.67 19.67
C PRO A 590 -10.37 5.88 19.86
N VAL A 591 -9.80 6.87 19.18
CA VAL A 591 -8.37 7.17 19.25
C VAL A 591 -8.05 8.10 20.41
N VAL A 592 -8.78 9.21 20.54
CA VAL A 592 -8.50 10.23 21.58
C VAL A 592 -8.68 9.64 22.98
N GLU A 593 -9.71 8.80 23.19
CA GLU A 593 -9.92 8.09 24.45
C GLU A 593 -8.70 7.27 24.89
N LYS A 594 -8.00 6.64 23.92
CA LYS A 594 -6.76 5.88 24.20
C LYS A 594 -5.51 6.72 24.38
N MET A 595 -5.49 7.92 23.82
CA MET A 595 -4.33 8.82 23.91
C MET A 595 -4.34 9.64 25.20
N ILE A 596 -5.49 9.85 25.80
CA ILE A 596 -5.65 10.58 27.07
C ILE A 596 -5.24 9.64 28.21
N SER A 597 -4.12 9.98 28.91
CA SER A 597 -3.58 9.14 29.99
C SER A 597 -4.08 9.53 31.38
N ASN A 598 -4.54 10.78 31.59
CA ASN A 598 -4.80 11.32 32.93
C ASN A 598 -6.25 11.81 33.13
N ASP A 599 -7.06 11.95 32.05
CA ASP A 599 -8.42 12.46 32.11
C ASP A 599 -9.42 11.42 31.57
N MET A 600 -10.65 11.46 32.07
CA MET A 600 -11.75 10.69 31.45
C MET A 600 -12.25 11.39 30.20
N PHE A 601 -12.46 10.63 29.11
CA PHE A 601 -13.07 11.14 27.89
C PHE A 601 -14.55 11.51 28.14
N ILE A 602 -14.97 12.68 27.73
CA ILE A 602 -16.38 13.13 27.88
C ILE A 602 -17.18 12.64 26.68
N ALA A 603 -18.04 11.69 26.93
CA ALA A 603 -18.92 11.09 25.92
C ALA A 603 -20.05 12.06 25.49
N ASN A 604 -20.46 12.00 24.23
CA ASN A 604 -21.46 12.85 23.63
C ASN A 604 -22.52 12.06 22.84
N ASP A 605 -23.75 12.54 22.87
CA ASP A 605 -24.83 12.03 22.06
C ASP A 605 -24.81 12.66 20.66
N THR A 606 -25.21 11.86 19.65
CA THR A 606 -25.43 12.37 18.29
C THR A 606 -26.76 11.84 17.76
N TYR A 607 -27.56 12.73 17.22
CA TYR A 607 -28.81 12.36 16.54
C TYR A 607 -28.94 13.11 15.22
N LEU A 608 -28.98 12.37 14.11
CA LEU A 608 -29.20 12.88 12.76
C LEU A 608 -30.24 12.00 12.06
N ASP A 609 -31.11 12.62 11.27
CA ASP A 609 -32.10 11.93 10.44
C ASP A 609 -32.22 12.60 9.05
N ASN A 610 -33.04 12.05 8.17
CA ASN A 610 -33.31 12.65 6.86
C ASN A 610 -34.43 13.72 6.91
N GLY A 611 -34.96 14.02 8.08
CA GLY A 611 -36.08 14.93 8.30
C GLY A 611 -35.71 16.18 9.07
N MET A 612 -36.19 16.26 10.32
CA MET A 612 -36.09 17.45 11.16
C MET A 612 -34.72 17.67 11.82
N ASN A 613 -33.84 16.67 11.81
CA ASN A 613 -32.50 16.75 12.41
C ASN A 613 -31.43 16.40 11.39
N ARG A 614 -31.47 17.05 10.23
CA ARG A 614 -30.55 16.75 9.11
C ARG A 614 -29.21 17.44 9.28
N ILE A 615 -29.22 18.69 9.72
CA ILE A 615 -28.01 19.50 9.88
C ILE A 615 -27.90 19.94 11.33
N SER A 616 -26.76 19.70 11.95
CA SER A 616 -26.42 20.23 13.27
C SER A 616 -25.36 21.32 13.11
N ILE A 617 -25.74 22.58 13.37
CA ILE A 617 -24.81 23.71 13.44
C ILE A 617 -24.22 23.74 14.85
N ILE A 618 -22.89 23.62 14.96
CA ILE A 618 -22.20 23.49 16.23
C ILE A 618 -21.33 24.72 16.45
N THR A 619 -21.71 25.55 17.42
CA THR A 619 -20.96 26.76 17.79
C THR A 619 -20.12 26.58 19.05
N GLY A 620 -19.14 27.42 19.24
CA GLY A 620 -18.26 27.41 20.39
C GLY A 620 -16.78 27.59 20.03
N PRO A 621 -15.88 27.75 21.03
CA PRO A 621 -14.47 28.01 20.79
C PRO A 621 -13.72 26.78 20.25
N ASN A 622 -12.56 27.01 19.60
CA ASN A 622 -11.79 25.96 18.89
C ASN A 622 -11.28 24.86 19.81
N MET A 623 -10.76 25.18 20.97
CA MET A 623 -10.16 24.17 21.87
C MET A 623 -11.19 23.37 22.67
N ALA A 624 -12.48 23.62 22.48
CA ALA A 624 -13.54 23.01 23.29
C ALA A 624 -13.95 21.59 22.83
N GLY A 625 -13.47 21.12 21.66
CA GLY A 625 -13.68 19.74 21.21
C GLY A 625 -14.72 19.53 20.11
N LYS A 626 -15.14 20.60 19.38
CA LYS A 626 -16.08 20.50 18.23
C LYS A 626 -15.60 19.51 17.17
N SER A 627 -14.38 19.71 16.66
CA SER A 627 -13.78 18.88 15.62
C SER A 627 -13.61 17.42 16.08
N THR A 628 -13.27 17.21 17.35
CA THR A 628 -13.18 15.87 17.96
C THR A 628 -14.53 15.16 17.96
N TYR A 629 -15.60 15.88 18.35
CA TYR A 629 -16.96 15.34 18.34
C TYR A 629 -17.44 14.96 16.94
N MET A 630 -17.19 15.80 15.95
CA MET A 630 -17.58 15.52 14.58
C MET A 630 -16.84 14.33 13.99
N ARG A 631 -15.50 14.29 14.18
CA ARG A 631 -14.66 13.13 13.76
C ARG A 631 -15.10 11.86 14.47
N GLN A 632 -15.40 11.91 15.78
CA GLN A 632 -15.95 10.80 16.55
C GLN A 632 -17.19 10.21 15.87
N THR A 633 -18.14 11.05 15.47
CA THR A 633 -19.36 10.60 14.81
C THR A 633 -19.05 9.89 13.48
N ALA A 634 -18.18 10.47 12.64
CA ALA A 634 -17.79 9.85 11.39
C ALA A 634 -17.07 8.50 11.60
N LEU A 635 -16.16 8.43 12.59
CA LEU A 635 -15.45 7.18 12.91
C LEU A 635 -16.41 6.11 13.45
N ILE A 636 -17.39 6.46 14.27
CA ILE A 636 -18.42 5.51 14.76
C ILE A 636 -19.24 4.96 13.59
N VAL A 637 -19.68 5.81 12.65
CA VAL A 637 -20.40 5.38 11.46
C VAL A 637 -19.54 4.47 10.58
N LEU A 638 -18.30 4.85 10.35
CA LEU A 638 -17.33 4.05 9.59
C LEU A 638 -17.10 2.68 10.24
N MET A 639 -16.83 2.64 11.55
CA MET A 639 -16.65 1.39 12.29
C MET A 639 -17.88 0.49 12.21
N ALA A 640 -19.09 1.05 12.33
CA ALA A 640 -20.33 0.30 12.19
C ALA A 640 -20.44 -0.35 10.81
N GLN A 641 -20.09 0.36 9.71
CA GLN A 641 -20.13 -0.16 8.34
C GLN A 641 -18.93 -1.06 8.00
N THR A 642 -17.83 -0.99 8.73
CA THR A 642 -16.77 -2.00 8.67
C THR A 642 -17.24 -3.34 9.24
N GLY A 643 -18.33 -3.34 10.03
CA GLY A 643 -18.84 -4.50 10.77
C GLY A 643 -18.28 -4.59 12.20
N SER A 644 -17.52 -3.60 12.65
CA SER A 644 -16.97 -3.53 14.01
C SER A 644 -18.01 -3.08 15.05
N PHE A 645 -17.75 -3.40 16.32
CA PHE A 645 -18.41 -2.75 17.45
C PHE A 645 -17.89 -1.33 17.61
N VAL A 646 -18.67 -0.46 18.26
CA VAL A 646 -18.45 0.98 18.31
C VAL A 646 -18.31 1.51 19.73
N PRO A 647 -17.53 2.57 19.96
CA PRO A 647 -17.32 3.20 21.26
C PRO A 647 -18.56 4.07 21.64
N ALA A 648 -19.58 3.45 22.17
CA ALA A 648 -20.83 4.10 22.62
C ALA A 648 -21.51 3.24 23.69
N ASP A 649 -22.54 3.79 24.35
CA ASP A 649 -23.42 2.98 25.20
C ASP A 649 -24.50 2.26 24.37
N SER A 650 -24.96 2.91 23.31
CA SER A 650 -25.79 2.31 22.28
C SER A 650 -25.66 3.09 20.97
N ALA A 651 -25.81 2.40 19.84
CA ALA A 651 -25.76 3.03 18.53
C ALA A 651 -26.75 2.39 17.58
N ASN A 652 -27.49 3.23 16.84
CA ASN A 652 -28.38 2.82 15.76
C ASN A 652 -28.00 3.63 14.51
N ILE A 653 -27.34 2.98 13.57
CA ILE A 653 -26.63 3.64 12.47
C ILE A 653 -27.27 3.26 11.14
N CYS A 654 -27.64 4.27 10.34
CA CYS A 654 -28.08 4.03 8.97
C CYS A 654 -26.86 3.78 8.05
N ILE A 655 -27.12 3.08 6.97
CA ILE A 655 -26.14 2.91 5.90
C ILE A 655 -25.89 4.25 5.22
N VAL A 656 -24.63 4.64 5.13
CA VAL A 656 -24.11 5.84 4.50
C VAL A 656 -23.33 5.41 3.27
N ASP A 657 -23.57 6.06 2.14
CA ASP A 657 -22.87 5.76 0.89
C ASP A 657 -21.49 6.42 0.79
N ARG A 658 -21.36 7.62 1.39
CA ARG A 658 -20.12 8.41 1.38
C ARG A 658 -19.94 9.15 2.69
N ILE A 659 -18.70 9.26 3.15
CA ILE A 659 -18.31 10.17 4.23
C ILE A 659 -17.39 11.23 3.65
N PHE A 660 -17.80 12.49 3.78
CA PHE A 660 -16.99 13.65 3.43
C PHE A 660 -16.60 14.42 4.66
N THR A 661 -15.32 14.80 4.74
CA THR A 661 -14.84 15.64 5.82
C THR A 661 -14.01 16.81 5.29
N ARG A 662 -14.32 17.99 5.75
CA ARG A 662 -13.47 19.16 5.64
C ARG A 662 -13.13 19.64 7.04
N VAL A 663 -11.89 19.41 7.48
CA VAL A 663 -11.44 19.72 8.84
C VAL A 663 -10.08 20.43 8.79
N GLY A 664 -10.02 21.67 9.28
CA GLY A 664 -8.80 22.45 9.47
C GLY A 664 -7.93 22.66 8.21
N ALA A 665 -7.30 23.80 8.08
CA ALA A 665 -6.30 24.02 7.02
C ALA A 665 -5.00 23.28 7.35
N SER A 666 -4.57 22.37 6.49
CA SER A 666 -3.15 22.05 6.38
C SER A 666 -2.58 22.95 5.28
N ASP A 667 -1.63 23.79 5.62
CA ASP A 667 -0.87 24.56 4.64
C ASP A 667 -0.17 23.54 3.71
N ASP A 668 -0.66 23.44 2.49
CA ASP A 668 0.04 22.70 1.43
C ASP A 668 0.92 23.67 0.66
N LEU A 669 2.05 24.01 1.28
CA LEU A 669 3.06 24.90 0.69
C LEU A 669 3.64 24.36 -0.62
N ALA A 670 3.55 23.03 -0.84
CA ALA A 670 4.10 22.40 -2.02
C ALA A 670 3.25 22.65 -3.28
N SER A 671 1.94 22.82 -3.15
CA SER A 671 1.04 23.06 -4.29
C SER A 671 0.98 24.54 -4.75
N GLY A 672 1.55 25.47 -3.97
CA GLY A 672 1.49 26.92 -4.27
C GLY A 672 0.08 27.51 -4.22
N GLN A 673 -0.94 26.73 -3.82
CA GLN A 673 -2.32 27.21 -3.71
C GLN A 673 -2.57 27.88 -2.35
N SER A 674 -3.40 28.93 -2.34
CA SER A 674 -3.82 29.53 -1.07
C SER A 674 -4.68 28.54 -0.28
N THR A 675 -4.57 28.57 1.06
CA THR A 675 -5.39 27.76 1.97
C THR A 675 -6.89 27.89 1.71
N PHE A 676 -7.33 29.08 1.30
CA PHE A 676 -8.73 29.33 0.91
C PHE A 676 -9.12 28.62 -0.39
N MET A 677 -8.22 28.57 -1.39
CA MET A 677 -8.48 27.88 -2.65
C MET A 677 -8.59 26.36 -2.42
N VAL A 678 -7.70 25.77 -1.63
CA VAL A 678 -7.77 24.36 -1.23
C VAL A 678 -9.10 24.08 -0.51
N GLU A 679 -9.50 24.95 0.44
CA GLU A 679 -10.78 24.82 1.14
C GLU A 679 -11.96 24.84 0.17
N MET A 680 -12.01 25.79 -0.75
CA MET A 680 -13.11 25.90 -1.71
C MET A 680 -13.14 24.73 -2.69
N THR A 681 -12.02 24.20 -3.09
CA THR A 681 -11.91 22.99 -3.93
C THR A 681 -12.47 21.77 -3.22
N GLU A 682 -12.13 21.57 -1.93
CA GLU A 682 -12.67 20.46 -1.13
C GLU A 682 -14.20 20.63 -0.92
N VAL A 683 -14.67 21.82 -0.62
CA VAL A 683 -16.12 22.10 -0.49
C VAL A 683 -16.85 21.87 -1.82
N ALA A 684 -16.29 22.31 -2.93
CA ALA A 684 -16.86 22.09 -4.26
C ALA A 684 -16.94 20.58 -4.58
N ASN A 685 -15.90 19.81 -4.26
CA ASN A 685 -15.90 18.36 -4.43
C ASN A 685 -17.02 17.71 -3.59
N ILE A 686 -17.19 18.12 -2.34
CA ILE A 686 -18.25 17.64 -1.46
C ILE A 686 -19.63 17.92 -2.05
N LEU A 687 -19.89 19.18 -2.42
CA LEU A 687 -21.21 19.60 -2.91
C LEU A 687 -21.60 18.94 -4.26
N ARG A 688 -20.62 18.60 -5.10
CA ARG A 688 -20.86 17.92 -6.37
C ARG A 688 -21.10 16.42 -6.24
N ASN A 689 -20.41 15.77 -5.29
CA ASN A 689 -20.38 14.30 -5.19
C ASN A 689 -21.22 13.74 -4.03
N ALA A 690 -21.68 14.56 -3.09
CA ALA A 690 -22.52 14.09 -2.00
C ALA A 690 -23.94 13.73 -2.47
N THR A 691 -24.55 12.79 -1.81
CA THR A 691 -25.92 12.30 -2.03
C THR A 691 -26.77 12.50 -0.76
N PRO A 692 -28.08 12.36 -0.83
CA PRO A 692 -28.93 12.39 0.39
C PRO A 692 -28.59 11.32 1.43
N LYS A 693 -27.85 10.27 1.04
CA LYS A 693 -27.41 9.21 1.95
C LYS A 693 -26.04 9.48 2.56
N SER A 694 -25.35 10.53 2.12
CA SER A 694 -24.00 10.86 2.59
C SER A 694 -24.01 11.44 4.01
N LEU A 695 -22.88 11.32 4.70
CA LEU A 695 -22.57 12.02 5.93
C LEU A 695 -21.47 13.06 5.65
N ILE A 696 -21.79 14.32 5.93
CA ILE A 696 -20.89 15.44 5.66
C ILE A 696 -20.42 16.07 6.98
N ILE A 697 -19.14 16.34 7.09
CA ILE A 697 -18.50 17.00 8.22
C ILE A 697 -17.76 18.22 7.72
N LEU A 698 -18.24 19.40 8.11
CA LEU A 698 -17.67 20.69 7.73
C LEU A 698 -17.19 21.44 8.97
N ASP A 699 -15.92 21.74 9.03
CA ASP A 699 -15.31 22.44 10.15
C ASP A 699 -14.73 23.77 9.68
N GLU A 700 -15.31 24.86 10.18
CA GLU A 700 -14.83 26.24 10.00
C GLU A 700 -14.74 26.70 8.53
N ILE A 701 -15.78 26.50 7.76
CA ILE A 701 -15.85 26.95 6.36
C ILE A 701 -15.89 28.48 6.28
N GLY A 702 -15.14 29.06 5.33
CA GLY A 702 -15.09 30.49 5.04
C GLY A 702 -14.08 31.26 5.89
N ARG A 703 -13.21 30.60 6.63
CA ARG A 703 -12.25 31.24 7.53
C ARG A 703 -11.05 31.87 6.80
N GLY A 704 -10.73 31.40 5.60
CA GLY A 704 -9.57 31.84 4.81
C GLY A 704 -9.75 33.17 4.05
N THR A 705 -10.90 33.88 4.20
CA THR A 705 -11.22 35.10 3.49
C THR A 705 -11.80 36.17 4.41
N SER A 706 -12.31 37.28 3.86
CA SER A 706 -12.97 38.33 4.66
C SER A 706 -14.19 37.78 5.42
N THR A 707 -14.49 38.34 6.60
CA THR A 707 -15.59 37.84 7.46
C THR A 707 -16.93 37.79 6.73
N PHE A 708 -17.24 38.81 5.92
CA PHE A 708 -18.51 38.85 5.19
C PHE A 708 -18.60 37.86 4.05
N ASP A 709 -17.52 37.69 3.27
CA ASP A 709 -17.45 36.70 2.20
C ASP A 709 -17.52 35.30 2.77
N GLY A 710 -16.74 35.01 3.83
CA GLY A 710 -16.73 33.72 4.51
C GLY A 710 -18.09 33.34 5.09
N LEU A 711 -18.77 34.28 5.79
CA LEU A 711 -20.13 34.09 6.30
C LEU A 711 -21.11 33.82 5.17
N SER A 712 -21.05 34.60 4.09
CA SER A 712 -21.97 34.44 2.94
C SER A 712 -21.82 33.09 2.29
N ILE A 713 -20.58 32.62 2.08
CA ILE A 713 -20.29 31.29 1.53
C ILE A 713 -20.78 30.19 2.48
N ALA A 714 -20.46 30.29 3.77
CA ALA A 714 -20.88 29.29 4.75
C ALA A 714 -22.41 29.20 4.84
N TRP A 715 -23.11 30.33 4.81
CA TRP A 715 -24.55 30.42 4.79
C TRP A 715 -25.15 29.73 3.57
N ALA A 716 -24.66 30.07 2.36
CA ALA A 716 -25.14 29.47 1.11
C ALA A 716 -24.86 27.97 1.02
N VAL A 717 -23.75 27.50 1.57
CA VAL A 717 -23.42 26.06 1.66
C VAL A 717 -24.43 25.34 2.54
N VAL A 718 -24.77 25.89 3.71
CA VAL A 718 -25.79 25.28 4.59
C VAL A 718 -27.16 25.28 3.92
N GLU A 719 -27.60 26.38 3.26
CA GLU A 719 -28.84 26.42 2.49
C GLU A 719 -28.88 25.36 1.37
N TYR A 720 -27.79 25.21 0.63
CA TYR A 720 -27.69 24.21 -0.43
C TYR A 720 -27.84 22.79 0.12
N ILE A 721 -27.13 22.48 1.20
CA ILE A 721 -27.19 21.15 1.83
C ILE A 721 -28.56 20.89 2.47
N ALA A 722 -29.16 21.90 3.11
CA ALA A 722 -30.47 21.78 3.75
C ALA A 722 -31.61 21.52 2.76
N ASN A 723 -31.45 22.02 1.52
CA ASN A 723 -32.50 21.88 0.51
C ASN A 723 -32.49 20.45 -0.07
N THR A 724 -33.57 19.70 0.21
CA THR A 724 -33.72 18.31 -0.28
C THR A 724 -33.89 18.20 -1.80
N LYS A 725 -34.15 19.31 -2.49
CA LYS A 725 -34.17 19.30 -3.97
C LYS A 725 -32.77 19.33 -4.58
N TYR A 726 -31.81 19.89 -3.84
CA TYR A 726 -30.42 19.95 -4.27
C TYR A 726 -29.58 18.81 -3.68
N LEU A 727 -29.60 18.64 -2.34
CA LEU A 727 -28.78 17.63 -1.69
C LEU A 727 -29.54 16.90 -0.55
N GLY A 728 -29.84 17.55 0.56
CA GLY A 728 -30.53 16.91 1.67
C GLY A 728 -29.70 15.93 2.50
N ALA A 729 -28.37 16.06 2.54
CA ALA A 729 -27.47 15.16 3.26
C ALA A 729 -27.40 15.43 4.76
N LYS A 730 -27.10 14.39 5.54
CA LYS A 730 -26.83 14.49 6.98
C LYS A 730 -25.52 15.21 7.21
N THR A 731 -25.53 16.30 8.02
CA THR A 731 -24.37 17.17 8.14
C THR A 731 -24.12 17.61 9.58
N LEU A 732 -22.86 17.54 9.99
CA LEU A 732 -22.35 18.23 11.18
C LEU A 732 -21.51 19.42 10.70
N PHE A 733 -21.91 20.62 11.09
CA PHE A 733 -21.31 21.88 10.64
C PHE A 733 -20.78 22.67 11.85
N ALA A 734 -19.48 22.70 12.06
CA ALA A 734 -18.89 23.54 13.10
C ALA A 734 -18.51 24.91 12.55
N THR A 735 -18.81 25.96 13.30
CA THR A 735 -18.56 27.31 12.86
C THR A 735 -18.27 28.25 14.03
N HIS A 736 -17.59 29.35 13.71
CA HIS A 736 -17.45 30.52 14.58
C HIS A 736 -18.46 31.64 14.26
N TYR A 737 -19.17 31.50 13.12
CA TYR A 737 -20.17 32.47 12.73
C TYR A 737 -21.45 32.21 13.54
N HIS A 738 -21.68 33.04 14.55
CA HIS A 738 -22.89 32.95 15.40
C HIS A 738 -24.16 33.27 14.61
N GLU A 739 -24.02 34.06 13.55
CA GLU A 739 -25.10 34.44 12.64
C GLU A 739 -25.75 33.22 11.97
N LEU A 740 -24.99 32.13 11.75
CA LEU A 740 -25.57 30.89 11.18
C LEU A 740 -26.60 30.22 12.11
N THR A 741 -26.61 30.54 13.39
CA THR A 741 -27.65 30.03 14.32
C THR A 741 -29.07 30.53 14.00
N GLU A 742 -29.21 31.64 13.27
CA GLU A 742 -30.49 32.15 12.80
C GLU A 742 -31.15 31.25 11.72
N LEU A 743 -30.39 30.27 11.17
CA LEU A 743 -30.93 29.30 10.23
C LEU A 743 -31.88 28.28 10.90
N GLU A 744 -31.76 28.04 12.22
CA GLU A 744 -32.71 27.22 12.96
C GLU A 744 -34.10 27.91 12.96
N GLY A 745 -35.14 27.14 12.62
CA GLY A 745 -36.49 27.67 12.47
C GLY A 745 -36.74 28.44 11.16
N THR A 746 -35.69 28.75 10.38
CA THR A 746 -35.77 29.32 9.04
C THR A 746 -35.71 28.25 7.97
N LEU A 747 -34.79 27.31 8.12
CA LEU A 747 -34.62 26.14 7.24
C LEU A 747 -35.08 24.88 7.94
N ASP A 748 -35.82 24.06 7.21
CA ASP A 748 -36.28 22.76 7.73
C ASP A 748 -35.08 21.79 7.89
N GLY A 749 -35.03 21.15 9.04
CA GLY A 749 -33.97 20.13 9.33
C GLY A 749 -32.69 20.70 9.89
N VAL A 750 -32.57 21.99 10.14
CA VAL A 750 -31.42 22.63 10.78
C VAL A 750 -31.65 22.80 12.27
N ASN A 751 -30.71 22.39 13.10
CA ASN A 751 -30.75 22.55 14.56
C ASN A 751 -29.40 23.07 15.08
N ASN A 752 -29.46 23.90 16.11
CA ASN A 752 -28.32 24.50 16.75
C ASN A 752 -27.86 23.71 17.97
N TYR A 753 -26.57 23.58 18.06
CA TYR A 753 -25.86 22.98 19.19
C TYR A 753 -24.70 23.86 19.60
N CYS A 754 -24.33 23.80 20.87
CA CYS A 754 -23.13 24.47 21.36
C CYS A 754 -22.37 23.59 22.35
N ILE A 755 -21.12 23.93 22.59
CA ILE A 755 -20.32 23.29 23.64
C ILE A 755 -20.69 23.94 24.97
N ALA A 756 -21.06 23.11 25.96
CA ALA A 756 -21.32 23.57 27.30
C ALA A 756 -20.05 24.12 27.95
N VAL A 757 -20.19 25.33 28.48
CA VAL A 757 -19.15 26.09 29.18
C VAL A 757 -19.61 26.40 30.57
N LYS A 758 -18.75 26.20 31.57
CA LYS A 758 -19.00 26.66 32.95
C LYS A 758 -18.18 27.91 33.19
N GLU A 759 -18.85 29.04 33.39
CA GLU A 759 -18.21 30.31 33.76
C GLU A 759 -17.95 30.32 35.27
N ASN A 760 -16.75 30.68 35.68
CA ASN A 760 -16.35 30.79 37.08
C ASN A 760 -15.62 32.13 37.26
N GLY A 761 -16.43 33.23 37.26
CA GLY A 761 -15.91 34.59 37.19
C GLY A 761 -15.27 34.88 35.83
N ASP A 762 -14.02 35.29 35.82
CA ASP A 762 -13.22 35.54 34.59
C ASP A 762 -12.61 34.31 33.99
N ASP A 763 -12.72 33.14 34.62
CA ASP A 763 -12.22 31.87 34.14
C ASP A 763 -13.34 31.03 33.55
N ILE A 764 -13.01 30.29 32.50
CA ILE A 764 -13.93 29.37 31.83
C ILE A 764 -13.40 27.95 31.89
N VAL A 765 -14.32 27.01 32.09
CA VAL A 765 -14.04 25.58 32.00
C VAL A 765 -14.92 24.99 30.87
N PHE A 766 -14.28 24.47 29.83
CA PHE A 766 -14.97 23.78 28.77
C PHE A 766 -15.39 22.38 29.25
N LEU A 767 -16.68 22.13 29.32
CA LEU A 767 -17.22 20.84 29.75
C LEU A 767 -17.12 19.78 28.66
N ARG A 768 -16.73 20.13 27.44
CA ARG A 768 -16.61 19.24 26.27
C ARG A 768 -17.89 18.46 25.98
N LYS A 769 -19.03 18.94 26.45
CA LYS A 769 -20.36 18.36 26.25
C LYS A 769 -21.12 19.19 25.24
N ILE A 770 -21.65 18.52 24.20
CA ILE A 770 -22.52 19.14 23.20
C ILE A 770 -23.94 19.19 23.76
N VAL A 771 -24.55 20.38 23.73
CA VAL A 771 -25.90 20.62 24.21
C VAL A 771 -26.71 21.37 23.14
N LYS A 772 -28.02 21.22 23.15
CA LYS A 772 -28.91 21.91 22.20
C LYS A 772 -28.98 23.40 22.54
N GLY A 773 -28.90 24.27 21.53
CA GLY A 773 -28.92 25.73 21.61
C GLY A 773 -27.73 26.38 20.91
N GLY A 774 -27.82 27.69 20.70
CA GLY A 774 -26.69 28.50 20.16
C GLY A 774 -25.82 29.05 21.30
N ALA A 775 -24.53 29.29 21.00
CA ALA A 775 -23.66 30.05 21.92
C ALA A 775 -23.84 31.55 21.67
N ASP A 776 -24.28 32.28 22.69
CA ASP A 776 -24.53 33.72 22.60
C ASP A 776 -23.27 34.57 22.76
N LYS A 777 -22.17 33.99 23.19
CA LYS A 777 -20.92 34.69 23.50
C LYS A 777 -19.70 34.09 22.77
N SER A 778 -18.81 34.95 22.30
CA SER A 778 -17.49 34.60 21.84
C SER A 778 -16.53 34.44 23.03
N TYR A 779 -15.76 33.36 23.09
CA TYR A 779 -14.80 33.06 24.15
C TYR A 779 -13.35 33.21 23.70
N GLY A 780 -13.07 33.91 22.59
CA GLY A 780 -11.73 34.04 22.02
C GLY A 780 -10.72 34.67 22.97
N ILE A 781 -11.13 35.69 23.73
CA ILE A 781 -10.25 36.38 24.69
C ILE A 781 -9.91 35.47 25.87
N GLN A 782 -10.88 34.72 26.36
CA GLN A 782 -10.66 33.72 27.43
C GLN A 782 -9.72 32.60 27.01
N VAL A 783 -9.84 32.14 25.76
CA VAL A 783 -8.89 31.16 25.19
C VAL A 783 -7.50 31.78 25.09
N ALA A 784 -7.37 33.04 24.67
CA ALA A 784 -6.10 33.73 24.63
C ALA A 784 -5.44 33.86 26.03
N LYS A 785 -6.26 34.10 27.08
CA LYS A 785 -5.83 34.07 28.49
C LYS A 785 -5.26 32.70 28.87
N LEU A 786 -5.99 31.59 28.54
CA LEU A 786 -5.54 30.20 28.80
C LEU A 786 -4.24 29.86 28.05
N ALA A 787 -4.03 30.46 26.88
CA ALA A 787 -2.81 30.28 26.07
C ALA A 787 -1.60 31.12 26.60
N GLY A 788 -1.80 31.97 27.62
CA GLY A 788 -0.73 32.79 28.24
C GLY A 788 -0.47 34.10 27.52
N VAL A 789 -1.40 34.65 26.78
CA VAL A 789 -1.29 36.01 26.20
C VAL A 789 -1.25 37.03 27.34
N PRO A 790 -0.32 38.03 27.31
CA PRO A 790 -0.18 39.03 28.39
C PRO A 790 -1.48 39.80 28.71
N ASP A 791 -1.72 40.02 30.01
CA ASP A 791 -2.95 40.67 30.50
C ASP A 791 -3.22 42.06 29.90
N VAL A 792 -2.18 42.82 29.58
CA VAL A 792 -2.30 44.13 28.92
C VAL A 792 -3.00 44.01 27.58
N VAL A 793 -2.67 42.97 26.78
CA VAL A 793 -3.27 42.67 25.46
C VAL A 793 -4.72 42.23 25.67
N LEU A 794 -4.96 41.35 26.66
CA LEU A 794 -6.28 40.78 26.95
C LEU A 794 -7.27 41.87 27.41
N ASN A 795 -6.82 42.80 28.28
CA ASN A 795 -7.64 43.88 28.75
C ASN A 795 -8.00 44.86 27.60
N ARG A 796 -7.02 45.16 26.74
CA ARG A 796 -7.30 46.00 25.57
C ARG A 796 -8.24 45.32 24.58
N ALA A 797 -8.10 44.01 24.39
CA ALA A 797 -9.01 43.22 23.54
C ALA A 797 -10.45 43.23 24.08
N LYS A 798 -10.64 43.14 25.41
CA LYS A 798 -11.96 43.24 26.05
C LYS A 798 -12.64 44.59 25.77
N GLU A 799 -11.87 45.70 25.85
CA GLU A 799 -12.41 47.03 25.54
C GLU A 799 -12.82 47.14 24.07
N LEU A 800 -11.95 46.69 23.15
CA LEU A 800 -12.21 46.73 21.72
C LEU A 800 -13.44 45.86 21.29
N VAL A 801 -13.68 44.72 21.93
CA VAL A 801 -14.83 43.89 21.62
C VAL A 801 -16.13 44.63 21.94
N VAL A 802 -16.20 45.42 23.04
CA VAL A 802 -17.38 46.20 23.36
C VAL A 802 -17.63 47.28 22.29
N ASP A 803 -16.58 47.99 21.86
CA ASP A 803 -16.67 49.02 20.82
C ASP A 803 -17.07 48.45 19.44
N LEU A 804 -16.65 47.21 19.11
CA LEU A 804 -16.91 46.58 17.83
C LEU A 804 -18.27 45.83 17.78
N SER A 805 -18.83 45.42 18.93
CA SER A 805 -20.08 44.66 18.97
C SER A 805 -21.34 45.55 18.78
N ASP A 806 -21.22 46.86 18.87
CA ASP A 806 -22.33 47.81 18.62
C ASP A 806 -22.66 48.01 17.12
N ALA A 807 -21.93 47.33 16.19
CA ALA A 807 -22.24 47.34 14.76
C ALA A 807 -23.19 46.21 14.38
N ASP A 808 -24.42 46.59 14.11
CA ASP A 808 -25.66 45.79 13.92
C ASP A 808 -25.60 44.73 12.80
N ILE A 809 -24.84 43.62 12.98
CA ILE A 809 -24.77 42.50 12.05
C ILE A 809 -25.90 41.51 12.29
N SER A 810 -26.30 41.32 13.54
CA SER A 810 -27.37 40.37 13.94
C SER A 810 -28.74 40.73 13.34
N GLN A 811 -29.08 42.05 13.22
CA GLN A 811 -30.38 42.45 12.68
C GLN A 811 -30.45 42.20 11.17
N LYS A 812 -29.37 42.43 10.43
CA LYS A 812 -29.33 42.12 8.99
C LYS A 812 -29.39 40.63 8.69
N ALA A 813 -28.82 39.79 9.54
CA ALA A 813 -28.91 38.35 9.42
C ALA A 813 -30.35 37.84 9.61
N LYS A 814 -31.11 38.39 10.57
CA LYS A 814 -32.53 38.08 10.75
C LYS A 814 -33.38 38.48 9.55
N ASP A 815 -33.09 39.63 8.95
CA ASP A 815 -33.82 40.12 7.76
C ASP A 815 -33.55 39.23 6.54
N ILE A 816 -32.33 38.75 6.35
CA ILE A 816 -31.96 37.84 5.27
C ILE A 816 -32.62 36.45 5.47
N ALA A 817 -32.65 35.94 6.69
CA ALA A 817 -33.32 34.69 7.02
C ALA A 817 -34.85 34.73 6.74
N GLN A 818 -35.52 35.86 6.93
CA GLN A 818 -36.92 36.04 6.53
C GLN A 818 -37.14 36.13 5.02
N TYR A 819 -36.12 36.64 4.27
CA TYR A 819 -36.16 36.71 2.81
C TYR A 819 -36.06 35.36 2.14
N SER A 820 -35.25 34.45 2.71
CA SER A 820 -35.07 33.08 2.18
C SER A 820 -36.39 32.30 2.14
N LYS A 821 -37.25 32.43 3.13
CA LYS A 821 -38.61 31.85 3.10
C LYS A 821 -39.51 32.37 1.95
N LYS A 822 -39.23 33.55 1.41
CA LYS A 822 -39.95 34.10 0.25
C LYS A 822 -39.43 33.60 -1.09
N LEU A 823 -38.13 33.28 -1.20
CA LEU A 823 -37.50 32.83 -2.44
C LEU A 823 -37.91 31.41 -2.84
N ASP A 824 -38.24 30.54 -1.87
CA ASP A 824 -38.77 29.20 -2.17
C ASP A 824 -40.12 29.24 -2.94
N LYS A 825 -40.84 30.31 -2.86
CA LYS A 825 -42.10 30.52 -3.62
C LYS A 825 -41.90 31.15 -4.98
N MET A 826 -40.72 31.71 -5.29
CA MET A 826 -40.42 32.39 -6.58
C MET A 826 -39.62 31.58 -7.58
N ASN A 827 -38.95 30.50 -7.16
CA ASN A 827 -37.98 29.75 -7.98
C ASN A 827 -38.58 28.74 -8.97
N ASP A 828 -39.92 28.64 -9.11
CA ASP A 828 -40.49 27.87 -10.25
C ASP A 828 -40.17 28.48 -11.63
N LYS A 829 -39.61 29.70 -11.68
CA LYS A 829 -39.23 30.38 -12.93
C LYS A 829 -37.80 30.04 -13.46
N TYR A 830 -36.93 29.50 -12.63
CA TYR A 830 -35.55 29.17 -13.01
C TYR A 830 -35.33 27.68 -13.42
N ARG A 831 -36.43 26.89 -13.46
CA ARG A 831 -36.41 25.46 -13.83
C ARG A 831 -36.08 25.15 -15.30
N LYS A 832 -35.87 26.18 -16.12
CA LYS A 832 -35.61 26.02 -17.57
C LYS A 832 -34.17 26.22 -18.02
N VAL A 833 -33.20 26.35 -17.11
CA VAL A 833 -31.80 26.57 -17.46
C VAL A 833 -30.88 25.40 -17.15
N ASN A 834 -31.38 24.35 -16.41
CA ASN A 834 -30.52 23.23 -15.97
C ASN A 834 -30.59 21.96 -16.84
N ASP A 835 -31.20 21.99 -18.03
CA ASP A 835 -31.11 20.90 -19.02
C ASP A 835 -30.00 21.12 -20.08
N LEU A 836 -29.05 21.99 -19.78
CA LEU A 836 -27.81 22.06 -20.55
C LEU A 836 -26.78 21.22 -19.82
N GLU A 837 -26.36 20.16 -20.50
CA GLU A 837 -25.20 19.32 -20.13
C GLU A 837 -24.13 20.12 -19.41
N VAL A 838 -23.96 19.86 -18.13
CA VAL A 838 -22.82 20.38 -17.36
C VAL A 838 -21.62 19.53 -17.78
N LYS A 839 -21.01 19.88 -18.90
CA LYS A 839 -19.65 19.45 -19.21
C LYS A 839 -18.77 19.92 -18.06
N GLN A 840 -18.03 19.00 -17.52
CA GLN A 840 -17.02 19.20 -16.52
C GLN A 840 -16.17 20.43 -16.85
N MET A 841 -16.40 21.56 -16.19
CA MET A 841 -15.52 22.72 -16.28
C MET A 841 -14.25 22.39 -15.50
N SER A 842 -13.20 21.98 -16.20
CA SER A 842 -11.86 22.00 -15.65
C SER A 842 -11.47 23.46 -15.33
N LEU A 843 -10.58 23.66 -14.39
CA LEU A 843 -10.05 24.99 -14.02
C LEU A 843 -9.44 25.74 -15.22
N PHE A 844 -9.31 25.08 -16.37
CA PHE A 844 -8.77 25.59 -17.65
C PHE A 844 -9.86 25.96 -18.69
N ASP A 845 -11.14 25.89 -18.36
CA ASP A 845 -12.22 26.36 -19.26
C ASP A 845 -12.29 27.91 -19.40
N THR A 846 -11.42 28.65 -18.72
CA THR A 846 -11.18 30.08 -18.99
C THR A 846 -10.39 30.31 -20.30
N VAL A 847 -9.94 29.25 -20.96
CA VAL A 847 -9.16 29.35 -22.22
C VAL A 847 -10.07 29.48 -23.45
N LYS A 848 -11.39 29.27 -23.34
CA LYS A 848 -12.30 29.37 -24.51
C LYS A 848 -12.47 30.78 -25.09
N ASP A 849 -12.19 31.82 -24.30
CA ASP A 849 -12.20 33.20 -24.74
C ASP A 849 -10.80 33.80 -24.94
N ASP A 850 -9.77 32.95 -25.04
CA ASP A 850 -8.41 33.40 -25.29
C ASP A 850 -8.25 33.71 -26.80
N ASP A 851 -7.98 34.97 -27.11
CA ASP A 851 -7.72 35.41 -28.48
C ASP A 851 -6.53 34.70 -29.12
N ILE A 852 -5.55 34.23 -28.35
CA ILE A 852 -4.39 33.46 -28.84
C ILE A 852 -4.84 32.04 -29.29
N VAL A 853 -5.68 31.40 -28.51
CA VAL A 853 -6.23 30.07 -28.87
C VAL A 853 -7.14 30.19 -30.11
N THR A 854 -7.97 31.23 -30.14
CA THR A 854 -8.83 31.52 -31.29
C THR A 854 -8.01 31.82 -32.53
N ASP A 855 -6.93 32.58 -32.44
CA ASP A 855 -6.00 32.84 -33.52
C ASP A 855 -5.33 31.55 -34.00
N ILE A 856 -4.90 30.66 -33.10
CA ILE A 856 -4.32 29.38 -33.48
C ILE A 856 -5.33 28.47 -34.19
N MET A 857 -6.56 28.38 -33.70
CA MET A 857 -7.61 27.55 -34.28
C MET A 857 -8.06 28.04 -35.68
N ASN A 858 -7.93 29.31 -35.96
CA ASN A 858 -8.29 29.91 -37.27
C ASN A 858 -7.14 29.92 -38.28
N LEU A 859 -5.96 29.36 -37.93
CA LEU A 859 -4.83 29.26 -38.85
C LEU A 859 -5.04 28.18 -39.92
N ASP A 860 -5.03 28.57 -41.20
CA ASP A 860 -4.97 27.58 -42.27
C ASP A 860 -3.53 27.15 -42.57
N ILE A 861 -3.07 26.19 -41.74
CA ILE A 861 -1.68 25.67 -41.75
C ILE A 861 -1.35 25.05 -43.13
N SER A 862 -2.35 24.50 -43.85
CA SER A 862 -2.14 23.80 -45.09
C SER A 862 -1.76 24.72 -46.25
N ASN A 863 -2.10 26.02 -46.16
CA ASN A 863 -1.83 27.03 -47.19
C ASN A 863 -0.77 28.07 -46.81
N MET A 864 -0.09 27.88 -45.67
CA MET A 864 0.96 28.78 -45.20
C MET A 864 2.34 28.42 -45.73
N THR A 865 3.10 29.45 -46.15
CA THR A 865 4.52 29.23 -46.42
C THR A 865 5.34 29.11 -45.10
N PRO A 866 6.50 28.45 -45.11
CA PRO A 866 7.34 28.32 -43.89
C PRO A 866 7.70 29.67 -43.26
N ILE A 867 7.82 30.74 -44.06
CA ILE A 867 8.10 32.11 -43.58
C ILE A 867 6.85 32.69 -42.88
N ASP A 868 5.68 32.48 -43.45
CA ASP A 868 4.42 32.95 -42.83
C ASP A 868 4.12 32.21 -41.54
N ALA A 869 4.39 30.92 -41.48
CA ALA A 869 4.24 30.12 -40.27
C ALA A 869 5.17 30.64 -39.15
N LEU A 870 6.43 30.95 -39.48
CA LEU A 870 7.41 31.50 -38.50
C LEU A 870 7.01 32.90 -38.02
N ASN A 871 6.53 33.75 -38.91
CA ASN A 871 6.05 35.08 -38.55
C ASN A 871 4.80 35.04 -37.70
N THR A 872 3.91 34.11 -37.94
CA THR A 872 2.68 33.91 -37.15
C THR A 872 3.00 33.37 -35.78
N LEU A 873 3.93 32.40 -35.67
CA LEU A 873 4.42 31.92 -34.37
C LEU A 873 5.08 33.04 -33.58
N TYR A 874 5.85 33.93 -34.23
CA TYR A 874 6.47 35.08 -33.56
C TYR A 874 5.43 36.07 -33.03
N LYS A 875 4.35 36.32 -33.80
CA LYS A 875 3.22 37.14 -33.32
C LYS A 875 2.48 36.53 -32.14
N LEU A 876 2.19 35.26 -32.22
CA LEU A 876 1.53 34.52 -31.11
C LEU A 876 2.40 34.48 -29.84
N GLN A 877 3.71 34.28 -30.01
CA GLN A 877 4.65 34.35 -28.88
C GLN A 877 4.71 35.74 -28.27
N GLY A 878 4.67 36.80 -29.12
CA GLY A 878 4.64 38.19 -28.68
C GLY A 878 3.37 38.51 -27.87
N LYS A 879 2.20 38.01 -28.33
CA LYS A 879 0.93 38.12 -27.61
C LYS A 879 0.98 37.40 -26.28
N ALA A 880 1.56 36.19 -26.23
CA ALA A 880 1.72 35.42 -25.00
C ALA A 880 2.64 36.11 -23.99
N LYS A 881 3.80 36.64 -24.41
CA LYS A 881 4.75 37.35 -23.53
C LYS A 881 4.22 38.66 -22.95
N ASN A 882 3.31 39.34 -23.64
CA ASN A 882 2.72 40.61 -23.19
C ASN A 882 1.58 40.42 -22.17
N ARG A 883 1.23 39.16 -21.81
CA ARG A 883 0.18 38.84 -20.84
C ARG A 883 0.69 38.50 -19.46
N TRP A 884 2.01 38.31 -19.28
CA TRP A 884 2.67 38.00 -17.99
C TRP A 884 3.52 39.17 -17.51
#